data_faefaf77269f764396134806b7ff82ec
#
_entry.id   faefaf77269f764396134806b7ff82ec
#
_cell.length_a   1.000
_cell.length_b   1.000
_cell.length_c   1.000
_cell.angle_alpha   90.00
_cell.angle_beta   90.00
_cell.angle_gamma   90.00
#
_symmetry.space_group_name_H-M   'P 1'
#
loop_
_entity.id
_entity.type
_entity.pdbx_description
1 polymer ?
#
loop_
_entity_poly.entity_id
_entity_poly.type
_entity_poly.pdbx_seq_one_letter_code
_entity_poly.pdbx_strand_id
1 'polypeptide(L)'
;MGIFNNIFRGSVGLEFNDEAKTVTITGVSTKRILRDFSIYAGTKVIEAMILKRSFSSFTFYSFYLPDIHHIVNTLLTDKRFKRRLTSTRYLIDLSNSFKDLPLTQSIEEIQKMEDKDYPVVDTSFLEDVFHGFGSQPFSLLPHQQQLINSSFYKSDKLGLKGYLYDSSVGSGKTLSSLSIAKLKQADKVIVICPKKAVMEPWQATISNQYKVTPTLSYSMQDAFNTEADFIVTHYESLGKLIEAVKKNIKHFQNKRVMIIADECHNMNSYKSDRSTNFRELCRLVYPIFCLWMSGTPLKALGSETMTMFSTIDPLFTPNVEKSFLKVYGISGTHAIQIMASRLQLVKSTYKGVAVDKELKVHDVKVTLPDGDHYTLDAVSARMSAYVKERSVYYEKNMDKYVSDYFTGIAMYKDTIKMSRVKLAELDYYLSLTKRLHRSYNPTSPEDREAVVYTNHFEDKVIIPNLSNAMKHVFRKAKSVYKYVTLTIVGEALGNILGRARIECNTKIVEAMRSEKQTKIIYDDETTDQLSIVDLVEGAKKKTLIFTDYVDVVKRTTAIFQEEGLTPIAIFGETTGGNAMARDVQVFKKEAKVNPLITTFKTLGEAVPLTEANRIIFLNIPFRSITYEQAYGRAYRLGQDENVDLFKVTLDTGDQPNISTRNDDIMRWSDEMTSILLGKKVANTTVEEAIAPTPVAQLVSFTPVSLGVMKTHDW
;
A
#
# COMPACT_ATOMS: atom_id res chain seq x y z
N MET A 1 11.22 23.77 22.89
CA MET A 1 12.35 23.98 21.95
C MET A 1 12.06 25.24 21.16
N GLY A 2 12.59 26.36 21.59
CA GLY A 2 12.37 27.64 20.97
C GLY A 2 13.53 27.99 20.05
N ILE A 3 13.17 28.77 19.06
CA ILE A 3 14.04 29.68 18.35
C ILE A 3 14.73 29.06 17.14
N PHE A 4 14.01 28.96 16.04
CA PHE A 4 14.63 29.13 14.73
C PHE A 4 14.78 30.64 14.49
N ASN A 5 15.98 31.15 14.65
CA ASN A 5 16.31 32.52 14.27
C ASN A 5 16.39 32.65 12.74
N ASN A 6 16.11 33.85 12.22
CA ASN A 6 16.36 34.16 10.83
C ASN A 6 17.84 33.94 10.50
N ILE A 7 18.14 33.15 9.49
CA ILE A 7 19.49 32.81 9.07
C ILE A 7 19.72 33.43 7.70
N PHE A 8 20.72 34.34 7.60
CA PHE A 8 21.14 34.96 6.37
C PHE A 8 22.60 34.61 6.07
N ARG A 9 22.83 34.05 4.87
CA ARG A 9 24.17 33.85 4.34
C ARG A 9 24.24 34.28 2.88
N GLY A 10 25.14 35.18 2.58
CA GLY A 10 25.28 35.73 1.24
C GLY A 10 24.02 36.45 0.77
N SER A 11 23.44 36.01 -0.34
CA SER A 11 22.25 36.63 -0.94
C SER A 11 20.93 35.95 -0.52
N VAL A 12 20.98 34.86 0.27
CA VAL A 12 19.84 34.04 0.61
C VAL A 12 19.58 34.04 2.10
N GLY A 13 18.31 34.24 2.49
CA GLY A 13 17.84 34.16 3.87
C GLY A 13 16.86 33.00 4.05
N LEU A 14 16.84 32.42 5.28
CA LEU A 14 15.84 31.50 5.75
C LEU A 14 15.11 32.11 6.96
N GLU A 15 13.79 32.17 6.85
CA GLU A 15 12.91 32.67 7.89
C GLU A 15 11.99 31.56 8.36
N PHE A 16 11.95 31.29 9.66
CA PHE A 16 11.14 30.23 10.26
C PHE A 16 9.95 30.83 10.99
N ASN A 17 8.81 30.20 10.80
CA ASN A 17 7.61 30.47 11.59
C ASN A 17 7.20 29.17 12.32
N ASP A 18 7.52 29.12 13.61
CA ASP A 18 7.27 27.94 14.44
C ASP A 18 5.79 27.69 14.69
N GLU A 19 4.97 28.73 14.75
CA GLU A 19 3.55 28.64 14.97
C GLU A 19 2.85 28.06 13.73
N ALA A 20 3.18 28.58 12.55
CA ALA A 20 2.64 28.09 11.28
C ALA A 20 3.36 26.84 10.77
N LYS A 21 4.48 26.42 11.36
CA LYS A 21 5.36 25.33 10.90
C LYS A 21 5.78 25.53 9.45
N THR A 22 6.28 26.70 9.11
CA THR A 22 6.70 27.06 7.76
C THR A 22 8.11 27.63 7.71
N VAL A 23 8.72 27.50 6.54
CA VAL A 23 10.03 28.06 6.21
C VAL A 23 9.89 28.93 4.96
N THR A 24 10.44 30.12 4.99
CA THR A 24 10.49 31.03 3.84
C THR A 24 11.95 31.22 3.39
N ILE A 25 12.21 30.94 2.13
CA ILE A 25 13.46 31.29 1.47
C ILE A 25 13.31 32.70 0.89
N THR A 26 14.21 33.63 1.23
CA THR A 26 14.21 35.01 0.77
C THR A 26 15.47 35.34 -0.01
N GLY A 27 15.47 36.46 -0.77
CA GLY A 27 16.62 36.90 -1.53
C GLY A 27 16.85 36.27 -2.89
N VAL A 28 15.97 35.37 -3.33
CA VAL A 28 16.06 34.68 -4.64
C VAL A 28 14.75 34.79 -5.38
N SER A 29 14.82 35.04 -6.70
CA SER A 29 13.64 35.02 -7.56
C SER A 29 12.91 33.66 -7.52
N THR A 30 11.64 33.69 -7.18
CA THR A 30 10.79 32.48 -7.13
C THR A 30 10.74 31.76 -8.49
N LYS A 31 10.73 32.50 -9.59
CA LYS A 31 10.78 31.94 -10.95
C LYS A 31 12.05 31.11 -11.17
N ARG A 32 13.18 31.57 -10.60
CA ARG A 32 14.46 30.87 -10.71
C ARG A 32 14.47 29.60 -9.86
N ILE A 33 14.01 29.68 -8.61
CA ILE A 33 13.89 28.50 -7.73
C ILE A 33 13.00 27.44 -8.40
N LEU A 34 11.83 27.83 -8.88
CA LEU A 34 10.91 26.91 -9.55
C LEU A 34 11.58 26.20 -10.74
N ARG A 35 12.23 26.96 -11.60
CA ARG A 35 12.94 26.39 -12.76
C ARG A 35 14.03 25.42 -12.33
N ASP A 36 14.91 25.83 -11.42
CA ASP A 36 16.10 25.06 -11.07
C ASP A 36 15.75 23.83 -10.22
N PHE A 37 14.82 23.94 -9.26
CA PHE A 37 14.34 22.80 -8.49
C PHE A 37 13.56 21.79 -9.35
N SER A 38 12.81 22.30 -10.35
CA SER A 38 12.09 21.45 -11.29
C SER A 38 12.99 20.60 -12.19
N ILE A 39 14.27 20.95 -12.32
CA ILE A 39 15.26 20.16 -13.06
C ILE A 39 15.39 18.74 -12.45
N TYR A 40 15.31 18.65 -11.12
CA TYR A 40 15.37 17.38 -10.40
C TYR A 40 13.99 16.87 -10.00
N ALA A 41 13.19 17.71 -9.33
CA ALA A 41 11.94 17.25 -8.67
C ALA A 41 10.71 17.28 -9.58
N GLY A 42 10.79 17.95 -10.74
CA GLY A 42 9.64 18.18 -11.61
C GLY A 42 8.75 19.36 -11.12
N THR A 43 8.19 20.10 -12.08
CA THR A 43 7.44 21.35 -11.79
C THR A 43 6.22 21.10 -10.88
N LYS A 44 5.43 20.04 -11.14
CA LYS A 44 4.22 19.73 -10.37
C LYS A 44 4.52 19.43 -8.90
N VAL A 45 5.64 18.76 -8.62
CA VAL A 45 6.05 18.41 -7.25
C VAL A 45 6.45 19.68 -6.50
N ILE A 46 7.28 20.52 -7.11
CA ILE A 46 7.71 21.79 -6.48
C ILE A 46 6.53 22.72 -6.24
N GLU A 47 5.65 22.90 -7.23
CA GLU A 47 4.43 23.72 -7.06
C GLU A 47 3.53 23.20 -5.94
N ALA A 48 3.48 21.88 -5.74
CA ALA A 48 2.70 21.27 -4.65
C ALA A 48 3.31 21.50 -3.26
N MET A 49 4.64 21.65 -3.16
CA MET A 49 5.33 21.97 -1.90
C MET A 49 5.15 23.45 -1.50
N ILE A 50 4.91 24.34 -2.46
CA ILE A 50 4.82 25.79 -2.21
C ILE A 50 3.49 26.13 -1.55
N LEU A 51 3.58 26.85 -0.43
CA LEU A 51 2.44 27.43 0.27
C LEU A 51 2.16 28.86 -0.19
N LYS A 52 3.17 29.71 -0.23
CA LYS A 52 3.11 31.11 -0.65
C LYS A 52 4.32 31.46 -1.50
N ARG A 53 4.14 32.39 -2.42
CA ARG A 53 5.22 32.92 -3.25
C ARG A 53 5.06 34.41 -3.50
N SER A 54 6.18 35.11 -3.51
CA SER A 54 6.30 36.49 -4.02
C SER A 54 7.37 36.51 -5.12
N PHE A 55 7.74 37.69 -5.62
CA PHE A 55 8.80 37.79 -6.60
C PHE A 55 10.16 37.28 -6.09
N SER A 56 10.48 37.54 -4.81
CA SER A 56 11.78 37.25 -4.18
C SER A 56 11.68 36.35 -2.96
N SER A 57 10.55 35.73 -2.69
CA SER A 57 10.37 34.82 -1.58
C SER A 57 9.47 33.63 -1.91
N PHE A 58 9.73 32.53 -1.22
CA PHE A 58 9.13 31.24 -1.45
C PHE A 58 8.95 30.53 -0.10
N THR A 59 7.70 30.25 0.27
CA THR A 59 7.35 29.64 1.57
C THR A 59 6.83 28.22 1.37
N PHE A 60 7.28 27.30 2.21
CA PHE A 60 6.86 25.90 2.25
C PHE A 60 6.70 25.44 3.70
N TYR A 61 6.00 24.29 3.90
CA TYR A 61 5.89 23.71 5.25
C TYR A 61 7.21 23.13 5.73
N SER A 62 7.56 23.33 7.00
CA SER A 62 8.77 22.79 7.62
C SER A 62 8.91 21.28 7.45
N PHE A 63 7.78 20.57 7.29
CA PHE A 63 7.74 19.17 6.93
C PHE A 63 8.57 18.84 5.68
N TYR A 64 8.60 19.72 4.66
CA TYR A 64 9.33 19.51 3.41
C TYR A 64 10.81 19.97 3.46
N LEU A 65 11.28 20.43 4.60
CA LEU A 65 12.68 20.90 4.71
C LEU A 65 13.72 19.82 4.34
N PRO A 66 13.58 18.55 4.80
CA PRO A 66 14.48 17.48 4.36
C PRO A 66 14.46 17.25 2.84
N ASP A 67 13.28 17.36 2.22
CA ASP A 67 13.11 17.17 0.78
C ASP A 67 13.77 18.31 -0.02
N ILE A 68 13.56 19.55 0.42
CA ILE A 68 14.21 20.74 -0.21
C ILE A 68 15.73 20.67 -0.03
N HIS A 69 16.20 20.29 1.15
CA HIS A 69 17.63 20.07 1.40
C HIS A 69 18.21 19.00 0.45
N HIS A 70 17.54 17.88 0.30
CA HIS A 70 17.93 16.82 -0.62
C HIS A 70 17.97 17.31 -2.08
N ILE A 71 16.96 18.07 -2.53
CA ILE A 71 16.92 18.66 -3.87
C ILE A 71 18.13 19.56 -4.11
N VAL A 72 18.41 20.47 -3.17
CA VAL A 72 19.55 21.41 -3.28
C VAL A 72 20.88 20.67 -3.36
N ASN A 73 21.08 19.70 -2.48
CA ASN A 73 22.31 18.89 -2.46
C ASN A 73 22.49 18.11 -3.76
N THR A 74 21.42 17.48 -4.26
CA THR A 74 21.46 16.73 -5.53
C THR A 74 21.78 17.63 -6.71
N LEU A 75 21.18 18.81 -6.79
CA LEU A 75 21.46 19.80 -7.84
C LEU A 75 22.92 20.28 -7.83
N LEU A 76 23.56 20.34 -6.65
CA LEU A 76 24.94 20.79 -6.52
C LEU A 76 25.96 19.67 -6.74
N THR A 77 25.65 18.44 -6.41
CA THR A 77 26.61 17.32 -6.41
C THR A 77 26.50 16.44 -7.66
N ASP A 78 25.30 16.17 -8.18
CA ASP A 78 25.11 15.33 -9.35
C ASP A 78 25.42 16.09 -10.64
N LYS A 79 26.44 15.63 -11.38
CA LYS A 79 26.90 16.24 -12.63
C LYS A 79 25.81 16.36 -13.70
N ARG A 80 24.85 15.44 -13.73
CA ARG A 80 23.73 15.40 -14.70
C ARG A 80 22.84 16.62 -14.55
N PHE A 81 22.50 16.98 -13.30
CA PHE A 81 21.64 18.13 -12.99
C PHE A 81 22.42 19.45 -12.95
N LYS A 82 23.62 19.43 -12.37
CA LYS A 82 24.48 20.60 -12.26
C LYS A 82 24.76 21.28 -13.59
N ARG A 83 24.98 20.51 -14.67
CA ARG A 83 25.21 21.05 -16.04
C ARG A 83 24.00 21.78 -16.60
N ARG A 84 22.80 21.58 -16.10
CA ARG A 84 21.56 22.22 -16.55
C ARG A 84 21.26 23.52 -15.82
N LEU A 85 22.00 23.83 -14.78
CA LEU A 85 21.86 25.07 -14.01
C LEU A 85 22.55 26.25 -14.72
N THR A 86 21.88 27.38 -14.76
CA THR A 86 22.47 28.63 -15.31
C THR A 86 23.44 29.30 -14.34
N SER A 87 23.27 29.08 -13.04
CA SER A 87 24.16 29.56 -11.99
C SER A 87 23.90 28.78 -10.69
N THR A 88 24.95 28.45 -9.97
CA THR A 88 24.92 27.72 -8.73
C THR A 88 25.06 28.56 -7.48
N ARG A 89 25.40 29.87 -7.62
CA ARG A 89 25.77 30.75 -6.48
C ARG A 89 24.70 30.73 -5.37
N TYR A 90 23.43 31.01 -5.71
CA TYR A 90 22.37 31.06 -4.71
C TYR A 90 22.08 29.69 -4.09
N LEU A 91 22.27 28.57 -4.84
CA LEU A 91 22.13 27.23 -4.30
C LEU A 91 23.24 26.90 -3.29
N ILE A 92 24.45 27.40 -3.53
CA ILE A 92 25.56 27.29 -2.58
C ILE A 92 25.25 28.10 -1.31
N ASP A 93 24.77 29.35 -1.47
CA ASP A 93 24.36 30.18 -0.33
C ASP A 93 23.23 29.50 0.47
N LEU A 94 22.22 28.94 -0.22
CA LEU A 94 21.12 28.21 0.40
C LEU A 94 21.60 26.92 1.10
N SER A 95 22.49 26.15 0.46
CA SER A 95 23.09 24.96 1.06
C SER A 95 23.89 25.34 2.32
N ASN A 96 24.63 26.43 2.29
CA ASN A 96 25.35 26.93 3.46
C ASN A 96 24.41 27.37 4.60
N SER A 97 23.28 28.01 4.25
CA SER A 97 22.25 28.36 5.25
C SER A 97 21.60 27.11 5.88
N PHE A 98 21.43 26.04 5.12
CA PHE A 98 20.94 24.75 5.65
C PHE A 98 21.92 24.10 6.64
N LYS A 99 23.24 24.21 6.41
CA LYS A 99 24.27 23.62 7.29
C LYS A 99 24.24 24.17 8.71
N ASP A 100 23.64 25.33 8.92
CA ASP A 100 23.51 25.93 10.25
C ASP A 100 22.26 25.44 11.01
N LEU A 101 21.39 24.67 10.36
CA LEU A 101 20.17 24.14 10.96
C LEU A 101 20.45 22.82 11.67
N PRO A 102 20.05 22.65 12.94
CA PRO A 102 20.21 21.37 13.66
C PRO A 102 19.59 20.18 12.95
N LEU A 103 18.41 20.37 12.32
CA LEU A 103 17.72 19.30 11.59
C LEU A 103 18.54 18.84 10.36
N THR A 104 19.08 19.75 9.57
CA THR A 104 19.86 19.39 8.39
C THR A 104 21.23 18.83 8.74
N GLN A 105 21.86 19.30 9.84
CA GLN A 105 23.07 18.67 10.40
C GLN A 105 22.79 17.22 10.79
N SER A 106 21.70 16.96 11.50
CA SER A 106 21.28 15.60 11.86
C SER A 106 21.02 14.72 10.62
N ILE A 107 20.41 15.29 9.58
CA ILE A 107 20.17 14.58 8.31
C ILE A 107 21.50 14.20 7.64
N GLU A 108 22.44 15.15 7.53
CA GLU A 108 23.75 14.89 6.93
C GLU A 108 24.58 13.87 7.72
N GLU A 109 24.49 13.92 9.05
CA GLU A 109 25.12 12.94 9.94
C GLU A 109 24.55 11.55 9.69
N ILE A 110 23.22 11.39 9.74
CA ILE A 110 22.53 10.11 9.50
C ILE A 110 22.86 9.54 8.11
N GLN A 111 22.91 10.39 7.07
CA GLN A 111 23.19 9.96 5.70
C GLN A 111 24.63 9.46 5.47
N LYS A 112 25.56 9.82 6.36
CA LYS A 112 26.96 9.37 6.32
C LYS A 112 27.21 8.10 7.12
N MET A 113 26.28 7.72 7.99
CA MET A 113 26.40 6.53 8.85
C MET A 113 25.93 5.25 8.15
N GLU A 114 26.66 4.16 8.34
CA GLU A 114 26.19 2.81 8.02
C GLU A 114 25.46 2.20 9.24
N ASP A 115 24.69 1.15 9.04
CA ASP A 115 23.90 0.54 10.11
C ASP A 115 24.74 0.08 11.33
N LYS A 116 26.01 -0.27 11.12
CA LYS A 116 26.97 -0.64 12.17
C LYS A 116 27.50 0.53 13.01
N ASP A 117 27.36 1.76 12.51
CA ASP A 117 27.99 2.95 13.10
C ASP A 117 27.12 3.63 14.16
N TYR A 118 25.84 3.20 14.29
CA TYR A 118 24.95 3.80 15.29
C TYR A 118 25.38 3.43 16.71
N PRO A 119 25.30 4.40 17.66
CA PRO A 119 25.60 4.15 19.08
C PRO A 119 24.80 2.96 19.60
N VAL A 120 25.50 2.10 20.33
CA VAL A 120 24.89 0.90 20.91
C VAL A 120 23.98 1.27 22.05
N VAL A 121 22.70 0.88 21.96
CA VAL A 121 21.75 0.98 23.05
C VAL A 121 21.99 -0.18 24.00
N ASP A 122 22.14 0.12 25.30
CA ASP A 122 22.29 -0.94 26.31
C ASP A 122 20.98 -1.73 26.44
N THR A 123 21.08 -3.02 26.17
CA THR A 123 19.97 -3.97 26.22
C THR A 123 20.20 -5.09 27.26
N SER A 124 21.26 -4.98 28.08
CA SER A 124 21.65 -6.01 29.04
C SER A 124 20.53 -6.36 30.02
N PHE A 125 19.79 -5.34 30.51
CA PHE A 125 18.70 -5.56 31.48
C PHE A 125 17.51 -6.35 30.90
N LEU A 126 17.43 -6.54 29.59
CA LEU A 126 16.35 -7.32 28.95
C LEU A 126 16.45 -8.81 29.31
N GLU A 127 17.61 -9.29 29.70
CA GLU A 127 17.77 -10.65 30.23
C GLU A 127 16.98 -10.88 31.52
N ASP A 128 16.78 -9.84 32.34
CA ASP A 128 15.95 -9.89 33.54
C ASP A 128 14.44 -9.84 33.25
N VAL A 129 14.07 -9.33 32.09
CA VAL A 129 12.68 -9.14 31.65
C VAL A 129 12.15 -10.35 30.88
N PHE A 130 12.97 -10.92 29.99
CA PHE A 130 12.55 -11.97 29.07
C PHE A 130 13.21 -13.31 29.38
N HIS A 131 12.46 -14.38 29.08
CA HIS A 131 13.04 -15.74 29.07
C HIS A 131 14.04 -15.87 27.93
N GLY A 132 15.13 -16.57 28.18
CA GLY A 132 16.10 -16.94 27.16
C GLY A 132 15.63 -18.08 26.26
N PHE A 133 16.47 -18.46 25.32
CA PHE A 133 16.18 -19.55 24.38
C PHE A 133 16.93 -20.82 24.82
N GLY A 134 16.15 -21.85 25.17
CA GLY A 134 16.73 -23.08 25.76
C GLY A 134 17.40 -22.78 27.11
N SER A 135 18.67 -23.17 27.26
CA SER A 135 19.48 -22.92 28.45
C SER A 135 20.27 -21.59 28.44
N GLN A 136 20.19 -20.84 27.33
CA GLN A 136 20.93 -19.57 27.21
C GLN A 136 20.11 -18.40 27.73
N PRO A 137 20.74 -17.39 28.38
CA PRO A 137 20.08 -16.17 28.78
C PRO A 137 19.54 -15.42 27.54
N PHE A 138 18.57 -14.53 27.76
CA PHE A 138 18.00 -13.73 26.67
C PHE A 138 19.07 -12.80 26.09
N SER A 139 19.17 -12.82 24.77
CA SER A 139 19.98 -11.86 24.02
C SER A 139 19.32 -11.57 22.68
N LEU A 140 19.47 -10.35 22.20
CA LEU A 140 19.04 -9.96 20.86
C LEU A 140 20.01 -10.47 19.81
N LEU A 141 19.49 -10.85 18.66
CA LEU A 141 20.32 -11.15 17.50
C LEU A 141 21.00 -9.86 16.98
N PRO A 142 22.19 -9.96 16.36
CA PRO A 142 22.94 -8.77 15.90
C PRO A 142 22.11 -7.79 15.07
N HIS A 143 21.29 -8.27 14.15
CA HIS A 143 20.43 -7.43 13.32
C HIS A 143 19.29 -6.77 14.11
N GLN A 144 18.78 -7.41 15.16
CA GLN A 144 17.78 -6.82 16.07
C GLN A 144 18.38 -5.69 16.88
N GLN A 145 19.60 -5.88 17.38
CA GLN A 145 20.35 -4.83 18.07
C GLN A 145 20.62 -3.64 17.15
N GLN A 146 21.03 -3.87 15.90
CA GLN A 146 21.23 -2.80 14.90
C GLN A 146 19.96 -2.03 14.60
N LEU A 147 18.82 -2.72 14.45
CA LEU A 147 17.53 -2.07 14.26
C LEU A 147 17.16 -1.16 15.42
N ILE A 148 17.42 -1.61 16.66
CA ILE A 148 17.18 -0.81 17.88
C ILE A 148 18.11 0.40 17.89
N ASN A 149 19.41 0.22 17.69
CA ASN A 149 20.40 1.29 17.69
C ASN A 149 20.03 2.41 16.72
N SER A 150 19.77 2.04 15.46
CA SER A 150 19.41 3.01 14.43
C SER A 150 18.08 3.71 14.68
N SER A 151 17.06 2.99 15.19
CA SER A 151 15.76 3.57 15.48
C SER A 151 15.81 4.59 16.61
N PHE A 152 16.57 4.32 17.66
CA PHE A 152 16.75 5.25 18.77
C PHE A 152 17.52 6.48 18.33
N TYR A 153 18.65 6.30 17.66
CA TYR A 153 19.48 7.40 17.22
C TYR A 153 18.74 8.33 16.24
N LYS A 154 18.15 7.77 15.17
CA LYS A 154 17.47 8.57 14.15
C LYS A 154 16.22 9.26 14.73
N SER A 155 15.41 8.56 15.51
CA SER A 155 14.20 9.16 16.09
C SER A 155 14.54 10.31 17.05
N ASP A 156 15.58 10.18 17.86
CA ASP A 156 16.03 11.22 18.79
C ASP A 156 16.58 12.44 18.02
N LYS A 157 17.50 12.21 17.08
CA LYS A 157 18.13 13.28 16.30
C LYS A 157 17.13 14.09 15.47
N LEU A 158 16.09 13.44 14.94
CA LEU A 158 15.08 14.06 14.09
C LEU A 158 13.81 14.46 14.86
N GLY A 159 13.73 14.20 16.16
CA GLY A 159 12.56 14.49 17.00
C GLY A 159 11.32 13.70 16.60
N LEU A 160 11.47 12.49 16.05
CA LEU A 160 10.37 11.66 15.61
C LEU A 160 9.71 10.92 16.77
N LYS A 161 8.39 10.78 16.69
CA LYS A 161 7.57 9.99 17.63
C LYS A 161 7.29 8.58 17.12
N GLY A 162 8.18 8.03 16.32
CA GLY A 162 8.01 6.67 15.79
C GLY A 162 9.02 6.34 14.73
N TYR A 163 8.94 5.09 14.21
CA TYR A 163 9.93 4.55 13.31
C TYR A 163 9.35 3.40 12.47
N LEU A 164 9.95 3.13 11.31
CA LEU A 164 9.56 2.05 10.42
C LEU A 164 10.59 0.90 10.45
N TYR A 165 10.16 -0.31 10.77
CA TYR A 165 10.92 -1.53 10.61
C TYR A 165 10.51 -2.25 9.30
N ASP A 166 11.34 -2.10 8.29
CA ASP A 166 11.25 -2.83 7.03
C ASP A 166 12.06 -4.13 7.15
N SER A 167 11.47 -5.14 7.79
CA SER A 167 12.16 -6.38 8.11
C SER A 167 11.41 -7.59 7.56
N SER A 168 12.16 -8.55 6.96
CA SER A 168 11.60 -9.77 6.38
C SER A 168 10.80 -10.60 7.39
N VAL A 169 9.94 -11.47 6.87
CA VAL A 169 9.20 -12.46 7.68
C VAL A 169 10.21 -13.36 8.38
N GLY A 170 9.99 -13.66 9.66
CA GLY A 170 10.89 -14.51 10.45
C GLY A 170 12.12 -13.81 11.05
N SER A 171 12.29 -12.49 10.86
CA SER A 171 13.40 -11.72 11.44
C SER A 171 13.29 -11.45 12.95
N GLY A 172 12.23 -11.93 13.61
CA GLY A 172 12.01 -11.69 15.04
C GLY A 172 11.45 -10.31 15.39
N LYS A 173 10.69 -9.69 14.47
CA LYS A 173 10.05 -8.37 14.66
C LYS A 173 9.28 -8.25 15.96
N THR A 174 8.51 -9.27 16.32
CA THR A 174 7.70 -9.28 17.54
C THR A 174 8.58 -9.07 18.76
N LEU A 175 9.67 -9.81 18.90
CA LEU A 175 10.57 -9.71 20.05
C LEU A 175 11.31 -8.38 20.07
N SER A 176 11.82 -7.92 18.93
CA SER A 176 12.45 -6.60 18.81
C SER A 176 11.51 -5.48 19.25
N SER A 177 10.22 -5.56 18.89
CA SER A 177 9.23 -4.53 19.25
C SER A 177 8.88 -4.54 20.75
N LEU A 178 8.80 -5.72 21.37
CA LEU A 178 8.63 -5.84 22.83
C LEU A 178 9.84 -5.30 23.58
N SER A 179 11.05 -5.55 23.06
CA SER A 179 12.30 -5.00 23.60
C SER A 179 12.29 -3.46 23.53
N ILE A 180 11.89 -2.87 22.40
CA ILE A 180 11.75 -1.40 22.26
C ILE A 180 10.73 -0.85 23.25
N ALA A 181 9.60 -1.53 23.47
CA ALA A 181 8.61 -1.07 24.43
C ALA A 181 9.20 -0.97 25.85
N LYS A 182 10.04 -1.92 26.26
CA LYS A 182 10.76 -1.88 27.53
C LYS A 182 11.84 -0.79 27.56
N LEU A 183 12.64 -0.68 26.51
CA LEU A 183 13.67 0.37 26.38
C LEU A 183 13.08 1.79 26.38
N LYS A 184 11.92 1.98 25.77
CA LYS A 184 11.16 3.24 25.82
C LYS A 184 10.39 3.42 27.14
N GLN A 185 10.47 2.48 28.08
CA GLN A 185 9.75 2.52 29.36
C GLN A 185 8.24 2.77 29.19
N ALA A 186 7.63 2.04 28.27
CA ALA A 186 6.19 2.16 28.03
C ALA A 186 5.41 1.52 29.18
N ASP A 187 4.47 2.29 29.78
CA ASP A 187 3.53 1.79 30.79
C ASP A 187 2.44 0.93 30.16
N LYS A 188 2.04 1.28 28.93
CA LYS A 188 1.01 0.56 28.13
C LYS A 188 1.47 0.38 26.70
N VAL A 189 1.19 -0.80 26.14
CA VAL A 189 1.50 -1.12 24.76
C VAL A 189 0.23 -1.54 24.03
N ILE A 190 -0.10 -0.85 22.95
CA ILE A 190 -1.21 -1.21 22.07
C ILE A 190 -0.61 -1.82 20.80
N VAL A 191 -0.93 -3.09 20.56
CA VAL A 191 -0.51 -3.80 19.34
C VAL A 191 -1.67 -3.89 18.37
N ILE A 192 -1.46 -3.46 17.13
CA ILE A 192 -2.43 -3.55 16.05
C ILE A 192 -1.83 -4.44 14.98
N CYS A 193 -2.50 -5.54 14.68
CA CYS A 193 -1.98 -6.59 13.80
C CYS A 193 -3.09 -7.20 12.93
N PRO A 194 -2.76 -8.06 11.95
CA PRO A 194 -3.75 -8.88 11.27
C PRO A 194 -4.52 -9.79 12.25
N LYS A 195 -5.79 -10.06 11.98
CA LYS A 195 -6.66 -10.87 12.88
C LYS A 195 -6.03 -12.19 13.28
N LYS A 196 -5.37 -12.89 12.36
CA LYS A 196 -4.70 -14.16 12.60
C LYS A 196 -3.49 -14.03 13.54
N ALA A 197 -2.85 -12.87 13.57
CA ALA A 197 -1.67 -12.61 14.40
C ALA A 197 -2.00 -12.27 15.86
N VAL A 198 -3.27 -12.00 16.20
CA VAL A 198 -3.69 -11.63 17.56
C VAL A 198 -3.33 -12.71 18.58
N MET A 199 -3.70 -13.96 18.27
CA MET A 199 -3.40 -15.09 19.16
C MET A 199 -1.97 -15.59 18.94
N GLU A 200 -1.61 -15.82 17.72
CA GLU A 200 -0.31 -16.32 17.30
C GLU A 200 0.23 -15.39 16.19
N PRO A 201 1.35 -14.65 16.35
CA PRO A 201 2.34 -14.79 17.44
C PRO A 201 2.14 -13.88 18.67
N TRP A 202 1.25 -12.87 18.64
CA TRP A 202 1.29 -11.79 19.64
C TRP A 202 0.91 -12.24 21.07
N GLN A 203 -0.29 -12.76 21.25
CA GLN A 203 -0.74 -13.20 22.58
C GLN A 203 0.21 -14.27 23.14
N ALA A 204 0.55 -15.27 22.33
CA ALA A 204 1.44 -16.35 22.76
C ALA A 204 2.84 -15.83 23.14
N THR A 205 3.42 -14.95 22.33
CA THR A 205 4.76 -14.38 22.63
C THR A 205 4.73 -13.53 23.92
N ILE A 206 3.71 -12.67 24.09
CA ILE A 206 3.60 -11.84 25.30
C ILE A 206 3.43 -12.73 26.54
N SER A 207 2.59 -13.77 26.48
CA SER A 207 2.36 -14.66 27.63
C SER A 207 3.56 -15.53 27.98
N ASN A 208 4.35 -15.94 27.00
CA ASN A 208 5.42 -16.93 27.21
C ASN A 208 6.82 -16.29 27.35
N GLN A 209 7.03 -15.10 26.76
CA GLN A 209 8.38 -14.54 26.71
C GLN A 209 8.76 -13.72 27.96
N TYR A 210 7.80 -13.10 28.62
CA TYR A 210 8.04 -12.33 29.82
C TYR A 210 8.25 -13.22 31.05
N LYS A 211 9.29 -12.98 31.87
CA LYS A 211 9.50 -13.66 33.16
C LYS A 211 8.39 -13.35 34.13
N VAL A 212 7.90 -12.10 34.11
CA VAL A 212 6.72 -11.67 34.86
C VAL A 212 5.65 -11.33 33.81
N THR A 213 4.68 -12.21 33.65
CA THR A 213 3.63 -12.06 32.63
C THR A 213 2.84 -10.77 32.86
N PRO A 214 2.83 -9.84 31.87
CA PRO A 214 2.05 -8.62 31.97
C PRO A 214 0.55 -8.90 31.83
N THR A 215 -0.27 -7.98 32.32
CA THR A 215 -1.71 -8.05 32.08
C THR A 215 -2.03 -7.81 30.61
N LEU A 216 -2.89 -8.66 30.05
CA LEU A 216 -3.15 -8.69 28.62
C LEU A 216 -4.65 -8.66 28.32
N SER A 217 -5.04 -7.82 27.38
CA SER A 217 -6.36 -7.81 26.75
C SER A 217 -6.23 -7.94 25.24
N TYR A 218 -7.14 -8.67 24.60
CA TYR A 218 -7.09 -8.87 23.16
C TYR A 218 -8.47 -8.90 22.50
N SER A 219 -8.53 -8.57 21.22
CA SER A 219 -9.77 -8.32 20.47
C SER A 219 -10.65 -9.56 20.23
N MET A 220 -10.19 -10.75 20.62
CA MET A 220 -10.99 -11.99 20.55
C MET A 220 -11.80 -12.23 21.84
N GLN A 221 -11.66 -11.35 22.83
CA GLN A 221 -12.48 -11.32 24.05
C GLN A 221 -13.75 -10.50 23.80
N ASP A 222 -14.76 -10.65 24.66
CA ASP A 222 -16.04 -9.94 24.54
C ASP A 222 -15.90 -8.43 24.67
N ALA A 223 -14.98 -7.97 25.54
CA ALA A 223 -14.68 -6.57 25.77
C ALA A 223 -13.18 -6.34 26.03
N PHE A 224 -12.71 -5.14 25.70
CA PHE A 224 -11.34 -4.70 26.00
C PHE A 224 -11.22 -4.32 27.48
N ASN A 225 -10.24 -4.90 28.17
CA ASN A 225 -9.76 -4.39 29.46
C ASN A 225 -8.75 -3.26 29.19
N THR A 226 -9.17 -2.02 29.38
CA THR A 226 -8.33 -0.83 29.17
C THR A 226 -7.31 -0.57 30.29
N GLU A 227 -7.37 -1.32 31.41
CA GLU A 227 -6.37 -1.28 32.49
C GLU A 227 -5.14 -2.14 32.16
N ALA A 228 -5.29 -3.12 31.26
CA ALA A 228 -4.21 -4.03 30.90
C ALA A 228 -2.94 -3.29 30.43
N ASP A 229 -1.78 -3.86 30.71
CA ASP A 229 -0.47 -3.38 30.25
C ASP A 229 -0.32 -3.52 28.73
N PHE A 230 -0.87 -4.61 28.19
CA PHE A 230 -0.89 -4.89 26.77
C PHE A 230 -2.34 -5.01 26.25
N ILE A 231 -2.60 -4.31 25.14
CA ILE A 231 -3.87 -4.43 24.41
C ILE A 231 -3.53 -4.85 22.98
N VAL A 232 -3.90 -6.08 22.61
CA VAL A 232 -3.66 -6.61 21.25
C VAL A 232 -4.97 -6.58 20.47
N THR A 233 -5.01 -5.88 19.34
CA THR A 233 -6.20 -5.75 18.52
C THR A 233 -5.90 -6.00 17.05
N HIS A 234 -6.93 -6.40 16.29
CA HIS A 234 -6.83 -6.42 14.83
C HIS A 234 -7.44 -5.18 14.21
N TYR A 235 -7.04 -4.89 12.97
CA TYR A 235 -7.39 -3.66 12.25
C TYR A 235 -8.91 -3.38 12.22
N GLU A 236 -9.73 -4.39 12.03
CA GLU A 236 -11.19 -4.28 11.95
C GLU A 236 -11.86 -3.99 13.32
N SER A 237 -11.17 -4.28 14.42
CA SER A 237 -11.66 -4.02 15.79
C SER A 237 -11.20 -2.68 16.35
N LEU A 238 -10.44 -1.89 15.61
CA LEU A 238 -9.97 -0.57 16.07
C LEU A 238 -11.11 0.35 16.52
N GLY A 239 -12.26 0.35 15.81
CA GLY A 239 -13.42 1.13 16.22
C GLY A 239 -13.92 0.77 17.62
N LYS A 240 -14.01 -0.52 17.94
CA LYS A 240 -14.40 -1.01 19.29
C LYS A 240 -13.39 -0.59 20.36
N LEU A 241 -12.10 -0.68 20.05
CA LEU A 241 -11.04 -0.24 20.97
C LEU A 241 -11.13 1.27 21.22
N ILE A 242 -11.35 2.09 20.19
CA ILE A 242 -11.50 3.54 20.33
C ILE A 242 -12.66 3.89 21.27
N GLU A 243 -13.79 3.22 21.13
CA GLU A 243 -14.92 3.41 22.03
C GLU A 243 -14.60 3.04 23.48
N ALA A 244 -13.90 1.91 23.68
CA ALA A 244 -13.45 1.49 25.00
C ALA A 244 -12.47 2.50 25.63
N VAL A 245 -11.52 3.02 24.83
CA VAL A 245 -10.56 4.05 25.25
C VAL A 245 -11.28 5.35 25.61
N LYS A 246 -12.23 5.82 24.77
CA LYS A 246 -13.03 7.03 25.05
C LYS A 246 -13.79 6.94 26.38
N LYS A 247 -14.41 5.78 26.65
CA LYS A 247 -15.12 5.54 27.91
C LYS A 247 -14.19 5.53 29.15
N ASN A 248 -12.96 5.08 28.95
CA ASN A 248 -12.00 4.88 30.04
C ASN A 248 -10.70 5.66 29.81
N ILE A 249 -10.79 6.87 29.29
CA ILE A 249 -9.62 7.68 28.87
C ILE A 249 -8.64 7.91 30.05
N LYS A 250 -9.14 7.95 31.29
CA LYS A 250 -8.32 8.07 32.50
C LYS A 250 -7.25 6.97 32.66
N HIS A 251 -7.47 5.78 32.09
CA HIS A 251 -6.50 4.68 32.12
C HIS A 251 -5.27 4.92 31.22
N PHE A 252 -5.35 5.93 30.34
CA PHE A 252 -4.29 6.34 29.43
C PHE A 252 -3.68 7.70 29.79
N GLN A 253 -4.37 8.48 30.62
CA GLN A 253 -3.86 9.78 31.08
C GLN A 253 -2.60 9.58 31.94
N ASN A 254 -1.58 10.39 31.67
CA ASN A 254 -0.27 10.32 32.34
C ASN A 254 0.46 8.97 32.19
N LYS A 255 0.03 8.12 31.22
CA LYS A 255 0.72 6.88 30.88
C LYS A 255 1.60 7.07 29.65
N ARG A 256 2.76 6.45 29.67
CA ARG A 256 3.65 6.35 28.51
C ARG A 256 3.14 5.25 27.58
N VAL A 257 2.28 5.62 26.63
CA VAL A 257 1.67 4.66 25.70
C VAL A 257 2.56 4.48 24.49
N MET A 258 2.86 3.23 24.11
CA MET A 258 3.49 2.88 22.84
C MET A 258 2.50 2.15 21.95
N ILE A 259 2.50 2.46 20.65
CA ILE A 259 1.70 1.74 19.67
C ILE A 259 2.64 0.97 18.74
N ILE A 260 2.28 -0.29 18.47
CA ILE A 260 2.97 -1.17 17.52
C ILE A 260 1.98 -1.51 16.42
N ALA A 261 2.29 -1.16 15.17
CA ALA A 261 1.50 -1.47 13.99
C ALA A 261 2.20 -2.57 13.18
N ASP A 262 1.77 -3.81 13.36
CA ASP A 262 2.30 -4.97 12.65
C ASP A 262 1.60 -5.17 11.32
N GLU A 263 2.35 -5.54 10.30
CA GLU A 263 1.91 -5.59 8.89
C GLU A 263 1.24 -4.29 8.46
N CYS A 264 1.95 -3.18 8.69
CA CYS A 264 1.48 -1.81 8.55
C CYS A 264 1.01 -1.43 7.14
N HIS A 265 1.36 -2.20 6.12
CA HIS A 265 0.84 -2.06 4.75
C HIS A 265 -0.70 -2.16 4.68
N ASN A 266 -1.35 -2.68 5.72
CA ASN A 266 -2.81 -2.66 5.85
C ASN A 266 -3.39 -1.23 5.99
N MET A 267 -2.56 -0.23 6.28
CA MET A 267 -2.93 1.18 6.42
C MET A 267 -2.37 2.08 5.29
N ASN A 268 -1.98 1.53 4.15
CA ASN A 268 -1.43 2.29 3.02
C ASN A 268 -2.45 3.22 2.35
N SER A 269 -3.74 3.01 2.59
CA SER A 269 -4.78 3.92 2.11
C SER A 269 -5.17 4.90 3.23
N TYR A 270 -4.74 6.15 3.11
CA TYR A 270 -4.95 7.19 4.14
C TYR A 270 -6.43 7.43 4.50
N LYS A 271 -7.34 7.29 3.52
CA LYS A 271 -8.78 7.51 3.70
C LYS A 271 -9.54 6.25 4.11
N SER A 272 -8.88 5.11 4.26
CA SER A 272 -9.54 3.89 4.73
C SER A 272 -9.97 4.00 6.19
N ASP A 273 -10.98 3.24 6.59
CA ASP A 273 -11.44 3.19 7.98
C ASP A 273 -10.32 2.76 8.94
N ARG A 274 -9.48 1.80 8.52
CA ARG A 274 -8.31 1.35 9.29
C ARG A 274 -7.36 2.50 9.59
N SER A 275 -6.98 3.27 8.56
CA SER A 275 -6.08 4.42 8.72
C SER A 275 -6.72 5.57 9.50
N THR A 276 -8.01 5.81 9.32
CA THR A 276 -8.74 6.84 10.04
C THR A 276 -8.86 6.51 11.51
N ASN A 277 -9.25 5.29 11.84
CA ASN A 277 -9.34 4.81 13.21
C ASN A 277 -7.95 4.79 13.90
N PHE A 278 -6.90 4.38 13.18
CA PHE A 278 -5.54 4.40 13.72
C PHE A 278 -5.12 5.82 14.14
N ARG A 279 -5.34 6.80 13.26
CA ARG A 279 -5.02 8.21 13.56
C ARG A 279 -5.88 8.77 14.71
N GLU A 280 -7.13 8.35 14.80
CA GLU A 280 -8.00 8.74 15.91
C GLU A 280 -7.49 8.15 17.23
N LEU A 281 -7.11 6.87 17.26
CA LEU A 281 -6.49 6.24 18.43
C LEU A 281 -5.22 7.00 18.87
N CYS A 282 -4.32 7.32 17.94
CA CYS A 282 -3.12 8.10 18.24
C CYS A 282 -3.44 9.48 18.83
N ARG A 283 -4.51 10.14 18.37
CA ARG A 283 -4.94 11.43 18.94
C ARG A 283 -5.52 11.30 20.33
N LEU A 284 -6.13 10.18 20.69
CA LEU A 284 -6.71 9.93 22.00
C LEU A 284 -5.65 9.60 23.06
N VAL A 285 -4.70 8.73 22.70
CA VAL A 285 -3.74 8.19 23.67
C VAL A 285 -2.39 8.91 23.68
N TYR A 286 -2.13 9.81 22.72
CA TYR A 286 -0.88 10.56 22.56
C TYR A 286 0.37 9.70 22.76
N PRO A 287 0.62 8.70 21.89
CA PRO A 287 1.69 7.75 22.09
C PRO A 287 3.05 8.44 22.15
N ILE A 288 3.93 7.95 23.05
CA ILE A 288 5.32 8.39 23.10
C ILE A 288 6.11 7.90 21.88
N PHE A 289 5.70 6.75 21.34
CA PHE A 289 6.34 6.14 20.18
C PHE A 289 5.36 5.25 19.41
N CYS A 290 5.37 5.38 18.07
CA CYS A 290 4.65 4.51 17.13
C CYS A 290 5.64 3.68 16.33
N LEU A 291 5.71 2.38 16.58
CA LEU A 291 6.54 1.47 15.79
C LEU A 291 5.73 0.86 14.65
N TRP A 292 6.13 1.15 13.43
CA TRP A 292 5.55 0.61 12.22
C TRP A 292 6.40 -0.56 11.72
N MET A 293 5.78 -1.70 11.46
CA MET A 293 6.50 -2.91 11.07
C MET A 293 5.85 -3.58 9.87
N SER A 294 6.64 -3.97 8.90
CA SER A 294 6.25 -4.87 7.82
C SER A 294 7.47 -5.38 7.08
N GLY A 295 7.38 -6.59 6.51
CA GLY A 295 8.36 -7.06 5.53
C GLY A 295 8.29 -6.31 4.21
N THR A 296 7.18 -5.62 3.97
CA THR A 296 6.87 -4.94 2.72
C THR A 296 5.94 -3.75 3.01
N PRO A 297 6.50 -2.67 3.57
CA PRO A 297 5.69 -1.56 4.07
C PRO A 297 4.95 -0.79 2.98
N LEU A 298 5.41 -0.88 1.73
CA LEU A 298 4.89 -0.14 0.58
C LEU A 298 4.55 -1.07 -0.58
N LYS A 299 3.63 -0.65 -1.43
CA LYS A 299 3.21 -1.38 -2.64
C LYS A 299 3.80 -0.81 -3.92
N ALA A 300 3.78 0.52 -4.07
CA ALA A 300 4.33 1.20 -5.24
C ALA A 300 4.47 2.73 -5.10
N LEU A 301 3.71 3.40 -4.23
CA LEU A 301 3.61 4.86 -4.22
C LEU A 301 4.04 5.49 -2.90
N GLY A 302 4.75 6.60 -2.98
CA GLY A 302 5.14 7.38 -1.80
C GLY A 302 3.96 7.87 -0.96
N SER A 303 2.79 8.10 -1.58
CA SER A 303 1.56 8.48 -0.87
C SER A 303 1.04 7.44 0.14
N GLU A 304 1.47 6.19 0.02
CA GLU A 304 1.13 5.12 0.95
C GLU A 304 1.71 5.32 2.35
N THR A 305 2.74 6.15 2.47
CA THR A 305 3.37 6.50 3.76
C THR A 305 2.64 7.59 4.55
N MET A 306 1.58 8.17 3.99
CA MET A 306 0.90 9.33 4.56
C MET A 306 0.36 9.08 5.97
N THR A 307 -0.25 7.89 6.21
CA THR A 307 -0.74 7.51 7.55
C THR A 307 0.41 7.43 8.55
N MET A 308 1.53 6.85 8.15
CA MET A 308 2.72 6.73 8.97
C MET A 308 3.26 8.12 9.35
N PHE A 309 3.60 8.97 8.38
CA PHE A 309 4.15 10.29 8.67
C PHE A 309 3.22 11.15 9.52
N SER A 310 1.90 11.03 9.35
CA SER A 310 0.91 11.76 10.17
C SER A 310 0.93 11.38 11.65
N THR A 311 1.57 10.29 12.02
CA THR A 311 1.64 9.78 13.40
C THR A 311 3.04 9.82 14.01
N ILE A 312 4.08 9.77 13.18
CA ILE A 312 5.47 9.74 13.66
C ILE A 312 6.19 11.10 13.56
N ASP A 313 5.81 11.96 12.61
CA ASP A 313 6.50 13.23 12.35
C ASP A 313 5.70 14.41 12.94
N PRO A 314 6.20 15.10 13.98
CA PRO A 314 5.51 16.24 14.58
C PRO A 314 5.33 17.45 13.63
N LEU A 315 6.07 17.49 12.53
CA LEU A 315 5.93 18.52 11.50
C LEU A 315 4.80 18.23 10.50
N PHE A 316 4.21 17.03 10.56
CA PHE A 316 3.06 16.66 9.73
C PHE A 316 1.77 17.29 10.30
N THR A 317 1.42 18.45 9.77
CA THR A 317 0.20 19.19 10.17
C THR A 317 -0.99 18.86 9.26
N PRO A 318 -2.24 19.19 9.63
CA PRO A 318 -3.40 19.07 8.75
C PRO A 318 -3.27 19.83 7.43
N ASN A 319 -2.43 20.85 7.40
CA ASN A 319 -2.15 21.60 6.17
C ASN A 319 -1.19 20.85 5.24
N VAL A 320 -0.20 20.13 5.80
CA VAL A 320 0.68 19.22 5.03
C VAL A 320 -0.14 18.11 4.38
N GLU A 321 -1.16 17.59 5.06
CA GLU A 321 -2.06 16.56 4.54
C GLU A 321 -2.60 16.89 3.15
N LYS A 322 -3.02 18.16 2.92
CA LYS A 322 -3.60 18.62 1.65
C LYS A 322 -2.59 18.61 0.49
N SER A 323 -1.32 18.84 0.78
CA SER A 323 -0.25 18.90 -0.24
C SER A 323 0.45 17.56 -0.43
N PHE A 324 0.49 16.70 0.59
CA PHE A 324 1.20 15.42 0.61
C PHE A 324 0.88 14.53 -0.60
N LEU A 325 -0.42 14.34 -0.89
CA LEU A 325 -0.85 13.54 -2.03
C LEU A 325 -0.43 14.14 -3.38
N LYS A 326 -0.30 15.46 -3.46
CA LYS A 326 0.16 16.13 -4.68
C LYS A 326 1.67 16.01 -4.86
N VAL A 327 2.42 15.96 -3.76
CA VAL A 327 3.89 15.82 -3.77
C VAL A 327 4.31 14.37 -4.03
N TYR A 328 3.73 13.40 -3.31
CA TYR A 328 4.20 12.01 -3.30
C TYR A 328 3.22 11.01 -3.95
N GLY A 329 2.04 11.44 -4.33
CA GLY A 329 1.03 10.59 -4.99
C GLY A 329 1.18 10.49 -6.50
N ILE A 330 2.14 11.20 -7.09
CA ILE A 330 2.44 11.16 -8.52
C ILE A 330 3.39 9.98 -8.76
N SER A 331 3.06 9.14 -9.72
CA SER A 331 3.89 7.99 -10.14
C SER A 331 5.16 8.39 -10.93
N GLY A 332 5.61 9.64 -10.80
CA GLY A 332 6.81 10.13 -11.48
C GLY A 332 8.09 9.80 -10.72
N THR A 333 9.16 9.54 -11.45
CA THR A 333 10.52 9.25 -10.98
C THR A 333 10.98 10.16 -9.85
N HIS A 334 10.71 11.45 -9.98
CA HIS A 334 11.21 12.46 -9.06
C HIS A 334 10.53 12.39 -7.69
N ALA A 335 9.21 12.21 -7.64
CA ALA A 335 8.48 12.06 -6.39
C ALA A 335 8.91 10.80 -5.61
N ILE A 336 9.23 9.74 -6.34
CA ILE A 336 9.71 8.47 -5.76
C ILE A 336 11.11 8.64 -5.18
N GLN A 337 12.03 9.31 -5.88
CA GLN A 337 13.39 9.55 -5.38
C GLN A 337 13.42 10.44 -4.14
N ILE A 338 12.60 11.49 -4.11
CA ILE A 338 12.46 12.36 -2.93
C ILE A 338 11.90 11.56 -1.75
N MET A 339 10.86 10.77 -1.96
CA MET A 339 10.31 9.91 -0.90
C MET A 339 11.31 8.85 -0.44
N ALA A 340 12.07 8.25 -1.35
CA ALA A 340 13.11 7.28 -1.00
C ALA A 340 14.15 7.90 -0.05
N SER A 341 14.65 9.10 -0.36
CA SER A 341 15.56 9.85 0.52
C SER A 341 14.91 10.12 1.89
N ARG A 342 13.64 10.50 1.90
CA ARG A 342 12.89 10.75 3.15
C ARG A 342 12.73 9.50 3.99
N LEU A 343 12.42 8.36 3.38
CA LEU A 343 12.25 7.08 4.08
C LEU A 343 13.56 6.58 4.72
N GLN A 344 14.70 6.87 4.13
CA GLN A 344 16.01 6.53 4.73
C GLN A 344 16.22 7.13 6.12
N LEU A 345 15.60 8.28 6.38
CA LEU A 345 15.69 8.99 7.67
C LEU A 345 14.82 8.37 8.75
N VAL A 346 13.76 7.66 8.39
CA VAL A 346 12.71 7.19 9.31
C VAL A 346 12.57 5.67 9.35
N LYS A 347 13.49 4.93 8.69
CA LYS A 347 13.43 3.47 8.65
C LYS A 347 14.77 2.80 8.88
N SER A 348 14.69 1.53 9.29
CA SER A 348 15.77 0.55 9.18
C SER A 348 15.28 -0.65 8.39
N THR A 349 16.19 -1.27 7.65
CA THR A 349 15.89 -2.39 6.77
C THR A 349 16.72 -3.60 7.17
N TYR A 350 16.06 -4.75 7.32
CA TYR A 350 16.72 -6.03 7.44
C TYR A 350 16.04 -7.06 6.53
N LYS A 351 16.76 -7.54 5.54
CA LYS A 351 16.27 -8.51 4.54
C LYS A 351 17.02 -9.85 4.58
N GLY A 352 17.79 -10.05 5.63
CA GLY A 352 18.41 -11.34 5.85
C GLY A 352 17.35 -12.40 6.13
N VAL A 353 17.41 -13.51 5.42
CA VAL A 353 16.71 -14.73 5.77
C VAL A 353 17.76 -15.63 6.40
N ALA A 354 17.58 -15.95 7.67
CA ALA A 354 18.48 -16.90 8.36
C ALA A 354 18.12 -18.33 7.94
N VAL A 355 18.23 -18.63 6.65
CA VAL A 355 18.00 -19.96 6.09
C VAL A 355 19.29 -20.39 5.39
N ASP A 356 19.90 -21.47 5.87
CA ASP A 356 21.10 -22.08 5.28
C ASP A 356 20.78 -22.84 3.97
N LYS A 357 19.56 -22.74 3.49
CA LYS A 357 19.05 -23.43 2.30
C LYS A 357 18.78 -22.45 1.18
N GLU A 358 18.84 -22.94 -0.05
CA GLU A 358 18.62 -22.15 -1.25
C GLU A 358 17.12 -22.12 -1.63
N LEU A 359 16.66 -21.00 -2.17
CA LEU A 359 15.41 -20.88 -2.89
C LEU A 359 15.73 -20.91 -4.39
N LYS A 360 15.34 -21.98 -5.08
CA LYS A 360 15.50 -22.15 -6.52
C LYS A 360 14.20 -21.83 -7.22
N VAL A 361 14.26 -20.97 -8.22
CA VAL A 361 13.07 -20.50 -8.94
C VAL A 361 13.09 -21.04 -10.37
N HIS A 362 12.07 -21.80 -10.72
CA HIS A 362 11.93 -22.47 -12.01
C HIS A 362 10.72 -21.92 -12.75
N ASP A 363 10.82 -21.79 -14.07
CA ASP A 363 9.70 -21.40 -14.92
C ASP A 363 9.01 -22.63 -15.52
N VAL A 364 7.68 -22.64 -15.46
CA VAL A 364 6.85 -23.68 -16.08
C VAL A 364 6.02 -23.04 -17.18
N LYS A 365 6.28 -23.43 -18.41
CA LYS A 365 5.54 -22.97 -19.59
C LYS A 365 4.54 -24.02 -20.03
N VAL A 366 3.27 -23.64 -20.13
CA VAL A 366 2.17 -24.54 -20.51
C VAL A 366 1.60 -24.10 -21.84
N THR A 367 1.55 -25.01 -22.81
CA THR A 367 1.00 -24.76 -24.14
C THR A 367 -0.46 -25.21 -24.18
N LEU A 368 -1.36 -24.29 -24.60
CA LEU A 368 -2.78 -24.59 -24.81
C LEU A 368 -3.11 -24.58 -26.32
N PRO A 369 -3.99 -25.47 -26.80
CA PRO A 369 -4.43 -25.48 -28.19
C PRO A 369 -5.08 -24.16 -28.63
N ASP A 370 -5.75 -23.47 -27.72
CA ASP A 370 -6.41 -22.18 -27.90
C ASP A 370 -5.71 -21.03 -27.18
N GLY A 371 -4.42 -21.15 -26.91
CA GLY A 371 -3.60 -20.19 -26.18
C GLY A 371 -3.67 -18.77 -26.73
N ASP A 372 -3.82 -18.61 -28.04
CA ASP A 372 -3.94 -17.32 -28.72
C ASP A 372 -5.13 -16.47 -28.22
N HIS A 373 -6.18 -17.10 -27.73
CA HIS A 373 -7.32 -16.41 -27.13
C HIS A 373 -6.95 -15.61 -25.86
N TYR A 374 -5.83 -15.94 -25.21
CA TYR A 374 -5.37 -15.32 -23.97
C TYR A 374 -4.20 -14.35 -24.16
N THR A 375 -3.81 -14.10 -25.43
CA THR A 375 -2.87 -13.01 -25.74
C THR A 375 -3.46 -11.66 -25.33
N LEU A 376 -2.58 -10.70 -25.04
CA LEU A 376 -3.03 -9.37 -24.64
C LEU A 376 -3.88 -8.70 -25.71
N ASP A 377 -3.55 -8.90 -26.99
CA ASP A 377 -4.29 -8.33 -28.11
C ASP A 377 -5.68 -8.94 -28.24
N ALA A 378 -5.81 -10.27 -28.13
CA ALA A 378 -7.10 -10.94 -28.18
C ALA A 378 -8.02 -10.54 -27.03
N VAL A 379 -7.50 -10.45 -25.80
CA VAL A 379 -8.27 -10.01 -24.65
C VAL A 379 -8.64 -8.54 -24.76
N SER A 380 -7.72 -7.70 -25.24
CA SER A 380 -7.96 -6.28 -25.51
C SER A 380 -9.07 -6.05 -26.53
N ALA A 381 -9.04 -6.80 -27.62
CA ALA A 381 -10.09 -6.72 -28.65
C ALA A 381 -11.47 -7.06 -28.07
N ARG A 382 -11.56 -8.14 -27.28
CA ARG A 382 -12.82 -8.53 -26.58
C ARG A 382 -13.28 -7.47 -25.59
N MET A 383 -12.36 -6.90 -24.80
CA MET A 383 -12.70 -5.81 -23.88
C MET A 383 -13.21 -4.58 -24.63
N SER A 384 -12.56 -4.21 -25.73
CA SER A 384 -12.96 -3.06 -26.57
C SER A 384 -14.33 -3.27 -27.19
N ALA A 385 -14.62 -4.46 -27.70
CA ALA A 385 -15.92 -4.82 -28.22
C ALA A 385 -17.01 -4.74 -27.15
N TYR A 386 -16.76 -5.31 -25.96
CA TYR A 386 -17.67 -5.23 -24.82
C TYR A 386 -17.94 -3.79 -24.39
N VAL A 387 -16.90 -3.00 -24.25
CA VAL A 387 -17.03 -1.57 -23.86
C VAL A 387 -17.86 -0.81 -24.91
N LYS A 388 -17.65 -1.06 -26.21
CA LYS A 388 -18.43 -0.43 -27.27
C LYS A 388 -19.91 -0.80 -27.19
N GLU A 389 -20.21 -2.07 -27.01
CA GLU A 389 -21.59 -2.58 -26.85
C GLU A 389 -22.26 -1.95 -25.61
N ARG A 390 -21.59 -1.99 -24.46
CA ARG A 390 -22.11 -1.43 -23.22
C ARG A 390 -22.28 0.08 -23.28
N SER A 391 -21.38 0.79 -23.97
CA SER A 391 -21.51 2.23 -24.18
C SER A 391 -22.78 2.58 -24.91
N VAL A 392 -23.12 1.85 -25.98
CA VAL A 392 -24.39 2.03 -26.72
C VAL A 392 -25.60 1.73 -25.83
N TYR A 393 -25.51 0.67 -25.02
CA TYR A 393 -26.58 0.31 -24.09
C TYR A 393 -26.81 1.43 -23.04
N TYR A 394 -25.74 1.92 -22.40
CA TYR A 394 -25.82 2.98 -21.40
C TYR A 394 -26.28 4.31 -22.00
N GLU A 395 -25.87 4.63 -23.22
CA GLU A 395 -26.32 5.84 -23.93
C GLU A 395 -27.82 5.81 -24.15
N LYS A 396 -28.38 4.69 -24.59
CA LYS A 396 -29.82 4.52 -24.79
C LYS A 396 -30.63 4.58 -23.49
N ASN A 397 -30.04 4.19 -22.38
CA ASN A 397 -30.71 4.09 -21.07
C ASN A 397 -30.22 5.16 -20.07
N MET A 398 -29.57 6.22 -20.54
CA MET A 398 -28.92 7.20 -19.66
C MET A 398 -29.88 7.83 -18.65
N ASP A 399 -31.11 8.14 -19.06
CA ASP A 399 -32.13 8.73 -18.17
C ASP A 399 -32.43 7.84 -16.95
N LYS A 400 -32.47 6.51 -17.17
CA LYS A 400 -32.64 5.55 -16.08
C LYS A 400 -31.42 5.55 -15.14
N TYR A 401 -30.21 5.51 -15.69
CA TYR A 401 -28.99 5.49 -14.87
C TYR A 401 -28.76 6.78 -14.10
N VAL A 402 -29.11 7.93 -14.69
CA VAL A 402 -29.13 9.21 -13.99
C VAL A 402 -30.13 9.15 -12.84
N SER A 403 -31.33 8.64 -13.07
CA SER A 403 -32.33 8.47 -12.01
C SER A 403 -31.85 7.53 -10.91
N ASP A 404 -31.31 6.35 -11.27
CA ASP A 404 -30.82 5.35 -10.32
C ASP A 404 -29.62 5.87 -9.50
N TYR A 405 -28.71 6.62 -10.13
CA TYR A 405 -27.58 7.25 -9.44
C TYR A 405 -28.04 8.23 -8.36
N PHE A 406 -28.99 9.12 -8.69
CA PHE A 406 -29.49 10.08 -7.72
C PHE A 406 -30.40 9.44 -6.67
N THR A 407 -31.16 8.41 -7.03
CA THR A 407 -31.94 7.61 -6.07
C THR A 407 -31.04 6.88 -5.11
N GLY A 408 -29.96 6.26 -5.59
CA GLY A 408 -28.95 5.62 -4.76
C GLY A 408 -28.26 6.59 -3.79
N ILE A 409 -27.94 7.81 -4.25
CA ILE A 409 -27.43 8.87 -3.37
C ILE A 409 -28.48 9.28 -2.33
N ALA A 410 -29.76 9.40 -2.72
CA ALA A 410 -30.83 9.73 -1.80
C ALA A 410 -31.03 8.64 -0.74
N MET A 411 -31.09 7.37 -1.15
CA MET A 411 -31.22 6.22 -0.23
C MET A 411 -30.04 6.13 0.75
N TYR A 412 -28.84 6.41 0.29
CA TYR A 412 -27.65 6.42 1.15
C TYR A 412 -27.68 7.58 2.15
N LYS A 413 -28.38 8.66 1.80
CA LYS A 413 -28.50 9.87 2.63
C LYS A 413 -29.71 9.86 3.56
N ASP A 414 -30.72 9.05 3.31
CA ASP A 414 -31.79 8.78 4.26
C ASP A 414 -31.27 8.14 5.54
N THR A 415 -30.20 7.33 5.43
CA THR A 415 -29.43 6.83 6.59
C THR A 415 -28.70 7.96 7.35
N ILE A 416 -28.47 9.13 6.74
CA ILE A 416 -27.71 10.26 7.30
C ILE A 416 -28.62 11.45 7.68
N LYS A 417 -29.96 11.31 7.76
CA LYS A 417 -30.92 12.38 8.11
C LYS A 417 -30.76 13.67 7.28
N MET A 418 -30.96 13.60 5.97
CA MET A 418 -31.03 14.82 5.15
C MET A 418 -32.22 15.69 5.48
N SER A 419 -32.03 17.02 5.45
CA SER A 419 -33.12 17.95 5.56
C SER A 419 -34.06 17.85 4.33
N ARG A 420 -35.37 18.06 4.51
CA ARG A 420 -36.38 18.10 3.42
C ARG A 420 -35.94 19.00 2.27
N VAL A 421 -35.30 20.13 2.58
CA VAL A 421 -34.81 21.11 1.58
C VAL A 421 -33.76 20.47 0.65
N LYS A 422 -32.85 19.66 1.16
CA LYS A 422 -31.83 19.00 0.33
C LYS A 422 -32.42 17.88 -0.53
N LEU A 423 -33.47 17.19 -0.07
CA LEU A 423 -34.19 16.19 -0.87
C LEU A 423 -34.94 16.85 -2.02
N ALA A 424 -35.59 17.98 -1.76
CA ALA A 424 -36.28 18.76 -2.78
C ALA A 424 -35.31 19.32 -3.84
N GLU A 425 -34.15 19.79 -3.41
CA GLU A 425 -33.09 20.25 -4.29
C GLU A 425 -32.57 19.09 -5.18
N LEU A 426 -32.48 17.89 -4.64
CA LEU A 426 -32.08 16.69 -5.38
C LEU A 426 -33.12 16.33 -6.46
N ASP A 427 -34.41 16.32 -6.13
CA ASP A 427 -35.49 16.05 -7.08
C ASP A 427 -35.55 17.08 -8.22
N TYR A 428 -35.31 18.34 -7.89
CA TYR A 428 -35.21 19.40 -8.88
C TYR A 428 -34.04 19.17 -9.84
N TYR A 429 -32.86 18.83 -9.33
CA TYR A 429 -31.69 18.52 -10.16
C TYR A 429 -31.89 17.28 -11.03
N LEU A 430 -32.60 16.26 -10.55
CA LEU A 430 -33.00 15.10 -11.34
C LEU A 430 -33.88 15.52 -12.55
N SER A 431 -34.85 16.37 -12.34
CA SER A 431 -35.73 16.86 -13.40
C SER A 431 -34.97 17.68 -14.45
N LEU A 432 -34.04 18.54 -14.00
CA LEU A 432 -33.18 19.33 -14.89
C LEU A 432 -32.21 18.47 -15.68
N THR A 433 -31.64 17.41 -15.07
CA THR A 433 -30.73 16.51 -15.74
C THR A 433 -31.41 15.75 -16.88
N LYS A 434 -32.67 15.36 -16.71
CA LYS A 434 -33.52 14.78 -17.76
C LYS A 434 -33.77 15.74 -18.93
N ARG A 435 -33.93 17.05 -18.63
CA ARG A 435 -34.09 18.10 -19.65
C ARG A 435 -32.81 18.36 -20.44
N LEU A 436 -31.64 18.34 -19.78
CA LEU A 436 -30.33 18.55 -20.39
C LEU A 436 -29.99 17.48 -21.42
N HIS A 437 -30.42 16.23 -21.18
CA HIS A 437 -30.21 15.14 -22.12
C HIS A 437 -30.93 15.31 -23.46
N ARG A 438 -31.92 16.22 -23.55
CA ARG A 438 -32.77 16.45 -24.73
C ARG A 438 -32.44 17.71 -25.51
N SER A 439 -31.18 18.18 -25.54
CA SER A 439 -30.78 19.43 -26.23
C SER A 439 -31.25 20.74 -25.56
N TYR A 440 -30.66 21.03 -24.43
CA TYR A 440 -30.90 22.24 -23.70
C TYR A 440 -30.22 23.48 -24.32
N ASN A 441 -30.99 24.58 -24.47
CA ASN A 441 -30.47 25.88 -24.90
C ASN A 441 -30.44 26.86 -23.70
N PRO A 442 -29.24 27.20 -23.15
CA PRO A 442 -29.11 28.04 -21.97
C PRO A 442 -29.47 29.51 -22.18
N THR A 443 -29.94 29.92 -23.37
CA THR A 443 -30.27 31.29 -23.70
C THR A 443 -31.76 31.63 -23.50
N SER A 444 -32.59 30.66 -23.08
CA SER A 444 -34.02 30.90 -22.80
C SER A 444 -34.20 31.88 -21.62
N PRO A 445 -35.05 32.89 -21.76
CA PRO A 445 -35.37 33.82 -20.63
C PRO A 445 -35.91 33.11 -19.41
N GLU A 446 -36.63 32.01 -19.59
CA GLU A 446 -37.24 31.20 -18.52
C GLU A 446 -36.19 30.51 -17.63
N ASP A 447 -34.97 30.36 -18.14
CA ASP A 447 -33.86 29.73 -17.43
C ASP A 447 -33.07 30.71 -16.53
N ARG A 448 -33.42 32.00 -16.57
CA ARG A 448 -32.76 33.07 -15.82
C ARG A 448 -33.47 33.50 -14.56
N GLU A 449 -34.73 33.09 -14.38
CA GLU A 449 -35.52 33.46 -13.24
C GLU A 449 -35.45 32.46 -12.09
N ALA A 450 -35.73 32.91 -10.85
CA ALA A 450 -35.87 32.05 -9.70
C ALA A 450 -37.04 31.10 -9.87
N VAL A 451 -36.83 29.81 -9.69
CA VAL A 451 -37.87 28.78 -9.85
C VAL A 451 -38.35 28.32 -8.48
N VAL A 452 -39.67 28.35 -8.28
CA VAL A 452 -40.32 27.73 -7.13
C VAL A 452 -40.61 26.28 -7.50
N TYR A 453 -39.99 25.36 -6.82
CA TYR A 453 -40.20 23.93 -7.01
C TYR A 453 -40.95 23.33 -5.83
N THR A 454 -42.06 22.63 -6.10
CA THR A 454 -42.78 21.87 -5.08
C THR A 454 -42.28 20.42 -5.14
N ASN A 455 -41.71 19.95 -4.04
CA ASN A 455 -41.21 18.59 -3.93
C ASN A 455 -42.33 17.58 -3.62
N HIS A 456 -41.96 16.30 -3.56
CA HIS A 456 -42.88 15.21 -3.20
C HIS A 456 -43.41 15.29 -1.72
N PHE A 457 -42.87 16.18 -0.90
CA PHE A 457 -43.32 16.46 0.46
C PHE A 457 -44.21 17.73 0.51
N GLU A 458 -44.62 18.28 -0.65
CA GLU A 458 -45.39 19.52 -0.80
C GLU A 458 -44.67 20.79 -0.29
N ASP A 459 -43.39 20.73 0.02
CA ASP A 459 -42.60 21.89 0.40
C ASP A 459 -42.27 22.74 -0.83
N LYS A 460 -42.44 24.05 -0.76
CA LYS A 460 -42.04 25.01 -1.79
C LYS A 460 -40.60 25.43 -1.56
N VAL A 461 -39.71 25.06 -2.50
CA VAL A 461 -38.29 25.43 -2.46
C VAL A 461 -38.02 26.48 -3.53
N ILE A 462 -37.51 27.62 -3.12
CA ILE A 462 -37.10 28.70 -4.03
C ILE A 462 -35.62 28.47 -4.37
N ILE A 463 -35.34 28.21 -5.64
CA ILE A 463 -33.97 28.09 -6.13
C ILE A 463 -33.57 29.42 -6.78
N PRO A 464 -32.81 30.26 -6.06
CA PRO A 464 -32.39 31.55 -6.58
C PRO A 464 -31.37 31.35 -7.68
N ASN A 465 -31.62 31.94 -8.85
CA ASN A 465 -30.70 31.97 -9.97
C ASN A 465 -30.48 30.62 -10.67
N LEU A 466 -31.30 30.35 -11.68
CA LEU A 466 -31.26 29.14 -12.50
C LEU A 466 -29.85 28.87 -13.11
N SER A 467 -29.10 29.93 -13.41
CA SER A 467 -27.70 29.80 -13.91
C SER A 467 -26.79 29.08 -12.91
N ASN A 468 -26.93 29.31 -11.61
CA ASN A 468 -26.19 28.60 -10.58
C ASN A 468 -26.73 27.18 -10.38
N ALA A 469 -28.02 26.97 -10.47
CA ALA A 469 -28.63 25.65 -10.46
C ALA A 469 -28.13 24.80 -11.64
N MET A 470 -28.10 25.40 -12.84
CA MET A 470 -27.55 24.73 -14.03
C MET A 470 -26.11 24.39 -13.92
N LYS A 471 -25.23 25.27 -13.42
CA LYS A 471 -23.81 24.95 -13.14
C LYS A 471 -23.68 23.79 -12.16
N HIS A 472 -24.57 23.67 -11.21
CA HIS A 472 -24.59 22.55 -10.27
C HIS A 472 -25.04 21.25 -10.96
N VAL A 473 -26.09 21.29 -11.78
CA VAL A 473 -26.56 20.15 -12.58
C VAL A 473 -25.46 19.67 -13.53
N PHE A 474 -24.77 20.56 -14.23
CA PHE A 474 -23.65 20.20 -15.08
C PHE A 474 -22.53 19.46 -14.31
N ARG A 475 -22.17 19.96 -13.14
CA ARG A 475 -21.19 19.26 -12.28
C ARG A 475 -21.68 17.88 -11.86
N LYS A 476 -22.97 17.73 -11.57
CA LYS A 476 -23.56 16.43 -11.22
C LYS A 476 -23.70 15.51 -12.41
N ALA A 477 -24.14 16.01 -13.56
CA ALA A 477 -24.19 15.25 -14.82
C ALA A 477 -22.80 14.70 -15.19
N LYS A 478 -21.75 15.53 -15.11
CA LYS A 478 -20.37 15.08 -15.32
C LYS A 478 -19.97 13.96 -14.34
N SER A 479 -20.45 13.98 -13.11
CA SER A 479 -20.23 12.92 -12.12
C SER A 479 -20.97 11.63 -12.50
N VAL A 480 -22.17 11.73 -13.05
CA VAL A 480 -22.94 10.55 -13.56
C VAL A 480 -22.24 9.92 -14.76
N TYR A 481 -21.79 10.71 -15.74
CA TYR A 481 -21.02 10.19 -16.86
C TYR A 481 -19.73 9.50 -16.41
N LYS A 482 -19.02 10.09 -15.44
CA LYS A 482 -17.85 9.46 -14.84
C LYS A 482 -18.21 8.15 -14.16
N TYR A 483 -19.32 8.10 -13.42
CA TYR A 483 -19.80 6.89 -12.76
C TYR A 483 -20.12 5.78 -13.79
N VAL A 484 -20.87 6.09 -14.83
CA VAL A 484 -21.21 5.16 -15.93
C VAL A 484 -19.95 4.66 -16.62
N THR A 485 -18.98 5.53 -16.92
CA THR A 485 -17.70 5.14 -17.52
C THR A 485 -16.94 4.17 -16.61
N LEU A 486 -16.86 4.46 -15.32
CA LEU A 486 -16.19 3.57 -14.35
C LEU A 486 -16.94 2.23 -14.21
N THR A 487 -18.26 2.24 -14.30
CA THR A 487 -19.08 1.02 -14.27
C THR A 487 -18.79 0.16 -15.50
N ILE A 488 -18.79 0.72 -16.71
CA ILE A 488 -18.47 0.00 -17.94
C ILE A 488 -17.06 -0.61 -17.89
N VAL A 489 -16.09 0.17 -17.42
CA VAL A 489 -14.71 -0.31 -17.25
C VAL A 489 -14.66 -1.45 -16.20
N GLY A 490 -15.35 -1.28 -15.08
CA GLY A 490 -15.45 -2.32 -14.05
C GLY A 490 -16.09 -3.61 -14.56
N GLU A 491 -17.17 -3.49 -15.32
CA GLU A 491 -17.84 -4.63 -15.98
C GLU A 491 -16.91 -5.31 -16.99
N ALA A 492 -16.20 -4.56 -17.82
CA ALA A 492 -15.23 -5.12 -18.78
C ALA A 492 -14.08 -5.85 -18.07
N LEU A 493 -13.54 -5.27 -17.00
CA LEU A 493 -12.49 -5.91 -16.19
C LEU A 493 -13.00 -7.19 -15.53
N GLY A 494 -14.20 -7.21 -14.97
CA GLY A 494 -14.76 -8.40 -14.33
C GLY A 494 -15.21 -9.47 -15.32
N ASN A 495 -16.03 -9.08 -16.30
CA ASN A 495 -16.71 -10.03 -17.20
C ASN A 495 -15.82 -10.53 -18.33
N ILE A 496 -14.85 -9.76 -18.76
CA ILE A 496 -13.95 -10.17 -19.85
C ILE A 496 -12.60 -10.61 -19.30
N LEU A 497 -11.84 -9.69 -18.70
CA LEU A 497 -10.48 -9.99 -18.24
C LEU A 497 -10.47 -10.95 -17.04
N GLY A 498 -11.34 -10.73 -16.05
CA GLY A 498 -11.42 -11.58 -14.85
C GLY A 498 -11.83 -13.02 -15.20
N ARG A 499 -12.86 -13.18 -16.04
CA ARG A 499 -13.27 -14.51 -16.53
C ARG A 499 -12.20 -15.18 -17.39
N ALA A 500 -11.57 -14.42 -18.31
CA ALA A 500 -10.50 -14.95 -19.14
C ALA A 500 -9.31 -15.46 -18.30
N ARG A 501 -8.98 -14.78 -17.19
CA ARG A 501 -7.93 -15.25 -16.26
C ARG A 501 -8.30 -16.55 -15.56
N ILE A 502 -9.53 -16.64 -15.05
CA ILE A 502 -9.99 -17.87 -14.37
C ILE A 502 -10.01 -19.04 -15.38
N GLU A 503 -10.58 -18.81 -16.56
CA GLU A 503 -10.65 -19.82 -17.62
C GLU A 503 -9.26 -20.26 -18.08
N CYS A 504 -8.36 -19.32 -18.36
CA CYS A 504 -6.98 -19.60 -18.76
C CYS A 504 -6.26 -20.46 -17.72
N ASN A 505 -6.31 -20.07 -16.42
CA ASN A 505 -5.64 -20.81 -15.36
C ASN A 505 -6.28 -22.19 -15.11
N THR A 506 -7.59 -22.33 -15.30
CA THR A 506 -8.26 -23.64 -15.23
C THR A 506 -7.78 -24.55 -16.35
N LYS A 507 -7.71 -24.04 -17.60
CA LYS A 507 -7.18 -24.82 -18.75
C LYS A 507 -5.69 -25.14 -18.59
N ILE A 508 -4.90 -24.23 -18.05
CA ILE A 508 -3.47 -24.48 -17.72
C ILE A 508 -3.36 -25.70 -16.82
N VAL A 509 -4.11 -25.75 -15.72
CA VAL A 509 -4.06 -26.89 -14.79
C VAL A 509 -4.51 -28.19 -15.45
N GLU A 510 -5.54 -28.16 -16.30
CA GLU A 510 -5.95 -29.32 -17.10
C GLU A 510 -4.86 -29.79 -18.06
N ALA A 511 -4.21 -28.87 -18.76
CA ALA A 511 -3.12 -29.16 -19.67
C ALA A 511 -1.89 -29.74 -18.94
N MET A 512 -1.61 -29.29 -17.72
CA MET A 512 -0.53 -29.81 -16.89
C MET A 512 -0.70 -31.27 -16.45
N ARG A 513 -1.83 -31.90 -16.72
CA ARG A 513 -1.96 -33.37 -16.57
C ARG A 513 -1.09 -34.13 -17.57
N SER A 514 -0.73 -33.49 -18.67
CA SER A 514 0.09 -34.08 -19.72
C SER A 514 1.49 -33.50 -19.72
N GLU A 515 2.50 -34.32 -19.62
CA GLU A 515 3.92 -33.96 -19.76
C GLU A 515 4.18 -33.20 -21.07
N LYS A 516 3.53 -33.57 -22.17
CA LYS A 516 3.74 -33.01 -23.51
C LYS A 516 3.35 -31.53 -23.61
N GLN A 517 2.48 -31.07 -22.73
CA GLN A 517 1.99 -29.68 -22.73
C GLN A 517 2.70 -28.80 -21.68
N THR A 518 3.57 -29.40 -20.89
CA THR A 518 4.22 -28.73 -19.77
C THR A 518 5.74 -28.77 -19.96
N LYS A 519 6.36 -27.62 -20.15
CA LYS A 519 7.82 -27.46 -20.25
C LYS A 519 8.34 -26.75 -19.01
N ILE A 520 9.24 -27.39 -18.29
CA ILE A 520 9.92 -26.83 -17.14
C ILE A 520 11.29 -26.30 -17.58
N ILE A 521 11.63 -25.11 -17.12
CA ILE A 521 12.94 -24.48 -17.32
C ILE A 521 13.52 -24.25 -15.91
N TYR A 522 14.53 -25.02 -15.57
CA TYR A 522 15.20 -24.93 -14.27
C TYR A 522 16.08 -23.69 -14.17
N ASP A 523 16.48 -23.34 -12.96
CA ASP A 523 17.37 -22.21 -12.66
C ASP A 523 18.75 -22.31 -13.32
N ASP A 524 19.20 -23.53 -13.66
CA ASP A 524 20.42 -23.83 -14.42
C ASP A 524 20.22 -23.89 -15.95
N GLU A 525 19.07 -23.40 -16.43
CA GLU A 525 18.65 -23.39 -17.84
C GLU A 525 18.39 -24.80 -18.43
N THR A 526 18.50 -25.88 -17.66
CA THR A 526 18.07 -27.21 -18.12
C THR A 526 16.56 -27.27 -18.27
N THR A 527 16.07 -28.16 -19.13
CA THR A 527 14.64 -28.29 -19.42
C THR A 527 14.15 -29.71 -19.25
N ASP A 528 12.89 -29.83 -18.78
CA ASP A 528 12.21 -31.11 -18.62
C ASP A 528 10.72 -31.00 -19.01
N GLN A 529 10.05 -32.14 -19.13
CA GLN A 529 8.61 -32.24 -19.39
C GLN A 529 8.00 -33.13 -18.34
N LEU A 530 7.29 -32.55 -17.38
CA LEU A 530 6.68 -33.23 -16.26
C LEU A 530 5.21 -32.83 -16.12
N SER A 531 4.37 -33.80 -15.73
CA SER A 531 2.99 -33.48 -15.36
C SER A 531 2.94 -32.77 -14.00
N ILE A 532 1.77 -32.18 -13.67
CA ILE A 532 1.59 -31.57 -12.35
C ILE A 532 1.66 -32.59 -11.22
N VAL A 533 1.34 -33.85 -11.51
CA VAL A 533 1.42 -34.96 -10.55
C VAL A 533 2.91 -35.28 -10.29
N ASP A 534 3.72 -35.43 -11.35
CA ASP A 534 5.15 -35.67 -11.22
C ASP A 534 5.86 -34.55 -10.46
N LEU A 535 5.43 -33.30 -10.70
CA LEU A 535 5.93 -32.16 -9.93
C LEU A 535 5.61 -32.27 -8.43
N VAL A 536 4.47 -32.83 -8.06
CA VAL A 536 4.11 -33.02 -6.64
C VAL A 536 4.84 -34.23 -6.05
N GLU A 537 4.87 -35.36 -6.73
CA GLU A 537 5.47 -36.60 -6.26
C GLU A 537 7.00 -36.52 -6.22
N GLY A 538 7.63 -35.76 -7.12
CA GLY A 538 9.08 -35.54 -7.14
C GLY A 538 9.61 -34.64 -6.01
N ALA A 539 8.75 -34.11 -5.14
CA ALA A 539 9.19 -33.32 -3.99
C ALA A 539 9.82 -34.21 -2.91
N LYS A 540 10.94 -33.79 -2.32
CA LYS A 540 11.57 -34.52 -1.18
C LYS A 540 10.70 -34.49 0.07
N LYS A 541 9.94 -33.43 0.24
CA LYS A 541 8.94 -33.24 1.28
C LYS A 541 7.56 -33.04 0.64
N LYS A 542 6.75 -32.15 1.20
CA LYS A 542 5.42 -31.85 0.69
C LYS A 542 5.43 -30.65 -0.26
N THR A 543 4.29 -30.47 -0.95
CA THR A 543 4.10 -29.42 -1.95
C THR A 543 2.98 -28.46 -1.51
N LEU A 544 3.25 -27.15 -1.66
CA LEU A 544 2.26 -26.08 -1.53
C LEU A 544 1.90 -25.57 -2.92
N ILE A 545 0.61 -25.41 -3.18
CA ILE A 545 0.10 -24.89 -4.46
C ILE A 545 -0.71 -23.63 -4.20
N PHE A 546 -0.37 -22.54 -4.85
CA PHE A 546 -1.01 -21.25 -4.70
C PHE A 546 -1.63 -20.75 -6.00
N THR A 547 -2.80 -20.11 -5.87
CA THR A 547 -3.47 -19.39 -6.95
C THR A 547 -4.29 -18.22 -6.37
N ASP A 548 -4.69 -17.25 -7.21
CA ASP A 548 -5.63 -16.20 -6.83
C ASP A 548 -7.09 -16.65 -6.86
N TYR A 549 -7.40 -17.78 -7.54
CA TYR A 549 -8.75 -18.12 -7.97
C TYR A 549 -9.29 -19.37 -7.24
N VAL A 550 -10.44 -19.23 -6.57
CA VAL A 550 -11.11 -20.35 -5.87
C VAL A 550 -11.51 -21.48 -6.83
N ASP A 551 -11.97 -21.13 -8.04
CA ASP A 551 -12.36 -22.14 -9.03
C ASP A 551 -11.17 -23.00 -9.47
N VAL A 552 -9.98 -22.36 -9.61
CA VAL A 552 -8.73 -23.08 -9.89
C VAL A 552 -8.34 -23.98 -8.72
N VAL A 553 -8.49 -23.53 -7.46
CA VAL A 553 -8.26 -24.40 -6.28
C VAL A 553 -9.16 -25.63 -6.35
N LYS A 554 -10.47 -25.46 -6.56
CA LYS A 554 -11.45 -26.56 -6.62
C LYS A 554 -11.10 -27.54 -7.75
N ARG A 555 -10.77 -27.02 -8.94
CA ARG A 555 -10.43 -27.88 -10.08
C ARG A 555 -9.10 -28.63 -9.89
N THR A 556 -8.08 -27.94 -9.40
CA THR A 556 -6.79 -28.57 -9.09
C THR A 556 -6.94 -29.68 -8.05
N THR A 557 -7.77 -29.46 -7.03
CA THR A 557 -8.07 -30.47 -6.01
C THR A 557 -8.73 -31.71 -6.63
N ALA A 558 -9.71 -31.50 -7.51
CA ALA A 558 -10.39 -32.60 -8.20
C ALA A 558 -9.43 -33.42 -9.07
N ILE A 559 -8.53 -32.76 -9.81
CA ILE A 559 -7.50 -33.43 -10.64
C ILE A 559 -6.61 -34.33 -9.77
N PHE A 560 -6.07 -33.84 -8.66
CA PHE A 560 -5.24 -34.68 -7.79
C PHE A 560 -5.99 -35.84 -7.16
N GLN A 561 -7.27 -35.67 -6.84
CA GLN A 561 -8.12 -36.77 -6.37
C GLN A 561 -8.38 -37.81 -7.46
N GLU A 562 -8.62 -37.36 -8.71
CA GLU A 562 -8.77 -38.23 -9.88
C GLU A 562 -7.49 -39.05 -10.15
N GLU A 563 -6.32 -38.49 -9.90
CA GLU A 563 -5.01 -39.12 -10.04
C GLU A 563 -4.55 -39.91 -8.78
N GLY A 564 -5.43 -40.04 -7.78
CA GLY A 564 -5.20 -40.90 -6.60
C GLY A 564 -4.40 -40.26 -5.46
N LEU A 565 -4.07 -38.96 -5.52
CA LEU A 565 -3.44 -38.26 -4.40
C LEU A 565 -4.47 -37.82 -3.36
N THR A 566 -3.98 -37.44 -2.19
CA THR A 566 -4.81 -36.96 -1.08
C THR A 566 -4.54 -35.45 -0.83
N PRO A 567 -5.07 -34.54 -1.68
CA PRO A 567 -4.88 -33.12 -1.50
C PRO A 567 -5.71 -32.56 -0.36
N ILE A 568 -5.23 -31.46 0.26
CA ILE A 568 -6.02 -30.59 1.13
C ILE A 568 -6.21 -29.23 0.45
N ALA A 569 -7.46 -28.73 0.43
CA ALA A 569 -7.79 -27.42 -0.11
C ALA A 569 -8.22 -26.46 1.01
N ILE A 570 -7.53 -25.30 1.10
CA ILE A 570 -7.84 -24.24 2.07
C ILE A 570 -8.09 -22.92 1.32
N PHE A 571 -9.34 -22.45 1.34
CA PHE A 571 -9.75 -21.19 0.72
C PHE A 571 -10.89 -20.53 1.52
N GLY A 572 -11.31 -19.32 1.18
CA GLY A 572 -12.21 -18.50 2.02
C GLY A 572 -13.45 -19.21 2.57
N GLU A 573 -14.08 -20.10 1.79
CA GLU A 573 -15.27 -20.87 2.22
C GLU A 573 -14.93 -21.96 3.26
N THR A 574 -13.68 -22.45 3.32
CA THR A 574 -13.24 -23.52 4.22
C THR A 574 -12.56 -23.01 5.50
N THR A 575 -12.46 -21.67 5.69
CA THR A 575 -11.73 -21.07 6.82
C THR A 575 -12.58 -20.80 8.06
N GLY A 576 -13.83 -21.25 8.13
CA GLY A 576 -14.74 -21.01 9.26
C GLY A 576 -14.27 -21.65 10.57
N GLY A 577 -14.29 -20.89 11.68
CA GLY A 577 -13.90 -21.38 13.00
C GLY A 577 -12.46 -21.91 13.07
N ASN A 578 -12.27 -23.09 13.66
CA ASN A 578 -10.97 -23.77 13.80
C ASN A 578 -10.62 -24.69 12.60
N ALA A 579 -11.43 -24.70 11.53
CA ALA A 579 -11.27 -25.64 10.41
C ALA A 579 -9.90 -25.47 9.73
N MET A 580 -9.49 -24.23 9.43
CA MET A 580 -8.19 -23.95 8.82
C MET A 580 -7.02 -24.46 9.68
N ALA A 581 -7.05 -24.21 10.98
CA ALA A 581 -5.98 -24.67 11.88
C ALA A 581 -5.90 -26.20 11.92
N ARG A 582 -7.05 -26.88 11.93
CA ARG A 582 -7.13 -28.34 11.87
C ARG A 582 -6.55 -28.87 10.56
N ASP A 583 -6.94 -28.30 9.42
CA ASP A 583 -6.51 -28.76 8.10
C ASP A 583 -5.01 -28.54 7.89
N VAL A 584 -4.47 -27.44 8.40
CA VAL A 584 -3.01 -27.20 8.44
C VAL A 584 -2.31 -28.26 9.32
N GLN A 585 -2.86 -28.63 10.48
CA GLN A 585 -2.29 -29.66 11.33
C GLN A 585 -2.33 -31.05 10.68
N VAL A 586 -3.41 -31.36 9.98
CA VAL A 586 -3.54 -32.60 9.18
C VAL A 586 -2.45 -32.64 8.10
N PHE A 587 -2.30 -31.55 7.33
CA PHE A 587 -1.21 -31.45 6.35
C PHE A 587 0.17 -31.66 6.96
N LYS A 588 0.43 -31.07 8.13
CA LYS A 588 1.73 -31.21 8.79
C LYS A 588 2.03 -32.63 9.26
N LYS A 589 1.04 -33.29 9.87
CA LYS A 589 1.24 -34.57 10.59
C LYS A 589 1.03 -35.80 9.71
N GLU A 590 0.13 -35.76 8.74
CA GLU A 590 -0.23 -36.93 7.94
C GLU A 590 0.63 -37.01 6.68
N ALA A 591 1.54 -37.99 6.60
CA ALA A 591 2.47 -38.12 5.47
C ALA A 591 1.77 -38.27 4.11
N LYS A 592 0.60 -38.97 4.07
CA LYS A 592 -0.15 -39.21 2.84
C LYS A 592 -0.84 -37.94 2.30
N VAL A 593 -1.03 -36.92 3.13
CA VAL A 593 -1.75 -35.71 2.76
C VAL A 593 -0.80 -34.76 2.02
N ASN A 594 -0.92 -34.72 0.70
CA ASN A 594 -0.12 -33.91 -0.22
C ASN A 594 -0.85 -33.83 -1.59
N PRO A 595 -0.91 -32.67 -2.26
CA PRO A 595 -0.43 -31.35 -1.84
C PRO A 595 -1.41 -30.57 -0.97
N LEU A 596 -0.99 -29.39 -0.43
CA LEU A 596 -1.87 -28.38 0.11
C LEU A 596 -2.10 -27.30 -0.96
N ILE A 597 -3.38 -27.07 -1.31
CA ILE A 597 -3.80 -26.16 -2.36
C ILE A 597 -4.57 -24.99 -1.72
N THR A 598 -4.18 -23.75 -2.06
CA THR A 598 -4.74 -22.58 -1.39
C THR A 598 -4.76 -21.34 -2.27
N THR A 599 -5.50 -20.32 -1.84
CA THR A 599 -5.37 -19.01 -2.45
C THR A 599 -4.28 -18.18 -1.74
N PHE A 600 -3.59 -17.32 -2.50
CA PHE A 600 -2.61 -16.39 -1.93
C PHE A 600 -3.16 -15.58 -0.75
N LYS A 601 -4.43 -15.17 -0.84
CA LYS A 601 -5.10 -14.38 0.20
C LYS A 601 -5.36 -15.21 1.47
N THR A 602 -5.59 -16.50 1.35
CA THR A 602 -6.00 -17.34 2.49
C THR A 602 -4.81 -17.75 3.35
N LEU A 603 -3.74 -18.25 2.76
CA LEU A 603 -2.55 -18.71 3.48
C LEU A 603 -1.33 -17.75 3.31
N GLY A 604 -1.50 -16.60 2.65
CA GLY A 604 -0.46 -15.59 2.52
C GLY A 604 0.05 -15.03 3.86
N GLU A 605 -0.69 -15.19 4.97
CA GLU A 605 -0.32 -14.64 6.27
C GLU A 605 -0.23 -15.71 7.38
N ALA A 606 0.81 -15.65 8.19
CA ALA A 606 0.98 -16.15 9.56
C ALA A 606 1.35 -17.62 9.83
N VAL A 607 1.12 -18.62 8.98
CA VAL A 607 1.39 -20.03 9.34
C VAL A 607 2.70 -20.55 8.72
N PRO A 608 3.69 -21.04 9.51
CA PRO A 608 4.87 -21.72 8.99
C PRO A 608 4.52 -23.10 8.43
N LEU A 609 5.07 -23.45 7.26
CA LEU A 609 4.85 -24.72 6.56
C LEU A 609 6.20 -25.31 6.07
N THR A 610 7.18 -25.42 6.98
CA THR A 610 8.52 -25.97 6.70
C THR A 610 8.52 -27.46 6.39
N GLU A 611 7.38 -28.11 6.57
CA GLU A 611 7.10 -29.48 6.13
C GLU A 611 7.02 -29.62 4.60
N ALA A 612 6.94 -28.49 3.88
CA ALA A 612 6.98 -28.44 2.43
C ALA A 612 8.33 -27.87 1.95
N ASN A 613 8.86 -28.43 0.87
CA ASN A 613 10.05 -27.92 0.19
C ASN A 613 9.79 -27.64 -1.30
N ARG A 614 8.56 -27.81 -1.76
CA ARG A 614 8.13 -27.47 -3.12
C ARG A 614 6.93 -26.54 -3.11
N ILE A 615 7.00 -25.53 -3.97
CA ILE A 615 5.96 -24.54 -4.11
C ILE A 615 5.61 -24.40 -5.59
N ILE A 616 4.32 -24.43 -5.91
CA ILE A 616 3.84 -24.24 -7.28
C ILE A 616 2.90 -23.03 -7.28
N PHE A 617 3.21 -22.01 -8.07
CA PHE A 617 2.35 -20.88 -8.33
C PHE A 617 1.63 -21.10 -9.66
N LEU A 618 0.35 -21.46 -9.61
CA LEU A 618 -0.48 -21.67 -10.80
C LEU A 618 -0.78 -20.38 -11.56
N ASN A 619 -0.63 -19.25 -10.91
CA ASN A 619 -0.52 -17.93 -11.51
C ASN A 619 0.42 -17.06 -10.66
N ILE A 620 1.01 -16.05 -11.28
CA ILE A 620 1.88 -15.11 -10.59
C ILE A 620 1.00 -14.02 -9.95
N PRO A 621 1.15 -13.73 -8.65
CA PRO A 621 0.41 -12.66 -8.00
C PRO A 621 0.87 -11.28 -8.49
N PHE A 622 -0.03 -10.30 -8.48
CA PHE A 622 0.28 -8.92 -8.95
C PHE A 622 1.26 -8.14 -8.08
N ARG A 623 1.56 -8.63 -6.87
CA ARG A 623 2.35 -7.90 -5.88
C ARG A 623 3.50 -8.76 -5.40
N SER A 624 4.71 -8.19 -5.40
CA SER A 624 5.90 -8.83 -4.85
C SER A 624 5.74 -9.26 -3.39
N ILE A 625 5.02 -8.46 -2.60
CA ILE A 625 4.68 -8.80 -1.22
C ILE A 625 3.93 -10.14 -1.10
N THR A 626 2.91 -10.34 -1.94
CA THR A 626 2.11 -11.57 -1.93
C THR A 626 2.97 -12.76 -2.36
N TYR A 627 3.84 -12.53 -3.33
CA TYR A 627 4.83 -13.49 -3.80
C TYR A 627 5.79 -13.91 -2.67
N GLU A 628 6.40 -12.93 -1.99
CA GLU A 628 7.34 -13.17 -0.87
C GLU A 628 6.66 -13.84 0.32
N GLN A 629 5.44 -13.41 0.67
CA GLN A 629 4.69 -14.01 1.77
C GLN A 629 4.32 -15.47 1.50
N ALA A 630 3.99 -15.82 0.26
CA ALA A 630 3.61 -17.17 -0.11
C ALA A 630 4.80 -18.14 -0.04
N TYR A 631 5.94 -17.81 -0.66
CA TYR A 631 7.11 -18.70 -0.57
C TYR A 631 7.74 -18.71 0.83
N GLY A 632 7.66 -17.60 1.55
CA GLY A 632 8.10 -17.48 2.94
C GLY A 632 7.34 -18.37 3.94
N ARG A 633 6.32 -19.14 3.50
CA ARG A 633 5.69 -20.20 4.32
C ARG A 633 6.58 -21.41 4.46
N ALA A 634 7.27 -21.79 3.40
CA ALA A 634 8.21 -22.92 3.37
C ALA A 634 9.65 -22.46 3.51
N TYR A 635 10.05 -21.38 2.82
CA TYR A 635 11.41 -20.85 2.85
C TYR A 635 11.61 -19.90 4.04
N ARG A 636 11.93 -20.48 5.18
CA ARG A 636 12.12 -19.76 6.45
C ARG A 636 12.97 -20.54 7.45
N LEU A 637 13.32 -19.91 8.57
CA LEU A 637 14.04 -20.57 9.67
C LEU A 637 13.33 -21.87 10.09
N GLY A 638 14.09 -22.95 10.18
CA GLY A 638 13.60 -24.30 10.43
C GLY A 638 13.34 -25.12 9.17
N GLN A 639 13.61 -24.59 7.98
CA GLN A 639 13.68 -25.39 6.74
C GLN A 639 15.01 -26.11 6.65
N ASP A 640 14.98 -27.42 6.44
CA ASP A 640 16.13 -28.32 6.38
C ASP A 640 16.47 -28.81 4.96
N GLU A 641 15.63 -28.45 3.95
CA GLU A 641 15.83 -28.76 2.54
C GLU A 641 15.84 -27.48 1.69
N ASN A 642 16.48 -27.54 0.51
CA ASN A 642 16.32 -26.49 -0.49
C ASN A 642 14.86 -26.39 -0.94
N VAL A 643 14.41 -25.20 -1.24
CA VAL A 643 13.01 -24.97 -1.65
C VAL A 643 12.96 -24.68 -3.14
N ASP A 644 12.22 -25.50 -3.88
CA ASP A 644 11.94 -25.30 -5.30
C ASP A 644 10.64 -24.56 -5.48
N LEU A 645 10.67 -23.43 -6.19
CA LEU A 645 9.50 -22.61 -6.55
C LEU A 645 9.26 -22.66 -8.05
N PHE A 646 8.15 -23.22 -8.47
CA PHE A 646 7.72 -23.34 -9.87
C PHE A 646 6.70 -22.26 -10.20
N LYS A 647 7.00 -21.39 -11.17
CA LYS A 647 6.11 -20.33 -11.67
C LYS A 647 5.45 -20.79 -12.96
N VAL A 648 4.16 -21.01 -12.93
CA VAL A 648 3.39 -21.47 -14.10
C VAL A 648 2.90 -20.28 -14.91
N THR A 649 3.18 -20.32 -16.23
CA THR A 649 2.75 -19.31 -17.19
C THR A 649 2.26 -19.98 -18.48
N LEU A 650 1.35 -19.30 -19.20
CA LEU A 650 0.93 -19.71 -20.53
C LEU A 650 2.06 -19.44 -21.52
N ASP A 651 2.34 -20.41 -22.39
CA ASP A 651 3.25 -20.25 -23.53
C ASP A 651 2.47 -19.87 -24.79
N THR A 652 2.70 -18.67 -25.30
CA THR A 652 2.16 -18.15 -26.58
C THR A 652 3.28 -17.72 -27.53
N GLY A 653 4.48 -18.33 -27.37
CA GLY A 653 5.68 -17.92 -28.10
C GLY A 653 6.07 -16.49 -27.72
N ASP A 654 6.36 -15.67 -28.74
CA ASP A 654 6.79 -14.27 -28.53
C ASP A 654 5.64 -13.30 -28.23
N GLN A 655 4.39 -13.78 -28.25
CA GLN A 655 3.23 -12.92 -27.98
C GLN A 655 2.98 -12.77 -26.48
N PRO A 656 2.91 -11.54 -25.94
CA PRO A 656 2.57 -11.33 -24.54
C PRO A 656 1.11 -11.73 -24.26
N ASN A 657 0.88 -12.37 -23.11
CA ASN A 657 -0.41 -12.88 -22.71
C ASN A 657 -0.81 -12.45 -21.30
N ILE A 658 -2.05 -12.76 -20.89
CA ILE A 658 -2.57 -12.33 -19.57
C ILE A 658 -1.88 -13.00 -18.39
N SER A 659 -1.19 -14.15 -18.58
CA SER A 659 -0.43 -14.83 -17.55
C SER A 659 0.95 -14.17 -17.36
N THR A 660 1.70 -13.96 -18.44
CA THR A 660 3.02 -13.28 -18.40
C THR A 660 2.89 -11.82 -17.97
N ARG A 661 1.76 -11.18 -18.27
CA ARG A 661 1.49 -9.80 -17.81
C ARG A 661 1.47 -9.64 -16.30
N ASN A 662 1.05 -10.66 -15.56
CA ASN A 662 1.08 -10.63 -14.10
C ASN A 662 2.54 -10.55 -13.58
N ASP A 663 3.46 -11.27 -14.23
CA ASP A 663 4.89 -11.22 -13.90
C ASP A 663 5.48 -9.82 -14.16
N ASP A 664 5.14 -9.20 -15.30
CA ASP A 664 5.57 -7.83 -15.61
C ASP A 664 5.09 -6.83 -14.57
N ILE A 665 3.81 -6.92 -14.15
CA ILE A 665 3.24 -6.03 -13.13
C ILE A 665 3.92 -6.27 -11.77
N MET A 666 4.18 -7.52 -11.42
CA MET A 666 4.87 -7.87 -10.19
C MET A 666 6.30 -7.33 -10.17
N ARG A 667 7.06 -7.52 -11.26
CA ARG A 667 8.43 -7.00 -11.41
C ARG A 667 8.47 -5.47 -11.32
N TRP A 668 7.55 -4.79 -12.00
CA TRP A 668 7.41 -3.34 -11.90
C TRP A 668 7.12 -2.89 -10.46
N SER A 669 6.18 -3.56 -9.78
CA SER A 669 5.85 -3.27 -8.38
C SER A 669 7.06 -3.47 -7.45
N ASP A 670 7.84 -4.53 -7.68
CA ASP A 670 9.06 -4.82 -6.93
C ASP A 670 10.15 -3.78 -7.19
N GLU A 671 10.34 -3.38 -8.42
CA GLU A 671 11.32 -2.35 -8.80
C GLU A 671 10.97 -1.01 -8.15
N MET A 672 9.72 -0.56 -8.22
CA MET A 672 9.26 0.67 -7.59
C MET A 672 9.43 0.61 -6.07
N THR A 673 9.07 -0.50 -5.45
CA THR A 673 9.24 -0.71 -4.01
C THR A 673 10.73 -0.74 -3.64
N SER A 674 11.57 -1.37 -4.45
CA SER A 674 13.02 -1.44 -4.23
C SER A 674 13.69 -0.07 -4.32
N ILE A 675 13.25 0.80 -5.24
CA ILE A 675 13.72 2.18 -5.33
C ILE A 675 13.27 2.99 -4.10
N LEU A 676 11.98 2.91 -3.74
CA LEU A 676 11.43 3.60 -2.57
C LEU A 676 12.11 3.20 -1.26
N LEU A 677 12.44 1.92 -1.14
CA LEU A 677 13.12 1.40 0.05
C LEU A 677 14.64 1.54 0.00
N GLY A 678 15.20 2.11 -1.08
CA GLY A 678 16.64 2.36 -1.24
C GLY A 678 17.47 1.09 -1.45
N LYS A 679 16.87 0.00 -1.91
CA LYS A 679 17.54 -1.26 -2.23
C LYS A 679 18.25 -1.23 -3.58
N LYS A 680 17.76 -0.41 -4.52
CA LYS A 680 18.37 -0.16 -5.84
C LYS A 680 18.56 1.33 -6.03
N VAL A 681 19.73 1.73 -6.50
CA VAL A 681 19.94 3.06 -7.05
C VAL A 681 19.24 3.08 -8.41
N ALA A 682 18.40 4.06 -8.66
CA ALA A 682 17.78 4.24 -9.97
C ALA A 682 18.86 4.59 -11.01
N ASN A 683 19.51 3.59 -11.57
CA ASN A 683 20.51 3.76 -12.64
C ASN A 683 19.88 3.84 -14.03
N THR A 684 18.62 3.46 -14.16
CA THR A 684 17.79 3.65 -15.35
C THR A 684 16.86 4.83 -15.13
N THR A 685 16.68 5.65 -16.15
CA THR A 685 15.59 6.62 -16.16
C THR A 685 14.31 5.82 -15.95
N VAL A 686 13.60 6.08 -14.85
CA VAL A 686 12.32 5.40 -14.52
C VAL A 686 11.30 5.58 -15.64
N GLU A 687 11.52 6.47 -16.59
CA GLU A 687 10.81 6.60 -17.87
C GLU A 687 10.90 5.33 -18.73
N GLU A 688 11.99 4.56 -18.70
CA GLU A 688 12.11 3.27 -19.41
C GLU A 688 11.41 2.12 -18.66
N ALA A 689 11.38 2.16 -17.32
CA ALA A 689 10.65 1.17 -16.51
C ALA A 689 9.14 1.45 -16.47
N ILE A 690 8.72 2.69 -16.70
CA ILE A 690 7.31 3.13 -16.78
C ILE A 690 6.85 3.26 -18.25
N ALA A 691 7.70 2.94 -19.23
CA ALA A 691 7.25 2.92 -20.62
C ALA A 691 5.93 2.14 -20.68
N PRO A 692 4.82 2.77 -21.07
CA PRO A 692 3.52 2.09 -21.07
C PRO A 692 3.62 0.91 -22.03
N THR A 693 3.73 -0.28 -21.47
CA THR A 693 3.47 -1.47 -22.27
C THR A 693 2.07 -1.33 -22.89
N PRO A 694 1.80 -1.89 -24.05
CA PRO A 694 0.51 -1.76 -24.76
C PRO A 694 -0.72 -1.98 -23.88
N VAL A 695 -0.58 -2.66 -22.75
CA VAL A 695 -1.67 -2.92 -21.78
C VAL A 695 -1.91 -1.76 -20.79
N ALA A 696 -0.94 -0.89 -20.55
CA ALA A 696 -1.22 0.36 -19.83
C ALA A 696 -2.16 1.25 -20.65
N GLN A 697 -2.17 1.11 -21.97
CA GLN A 697 -3.18 1.71 -22.85
C GLN A 697 -4.57 1.07 -22.67
N LEU A 698 -4.66 -0.22 -22.29
CA LEU A 698 -5.93 -0.88 -21.95
C LEU A 698 -6.58 -0.32 -20.67
N VAL A 699 -5.79 0.14 -19.74
CA VAL A 699 -6.28 0.75 -18.48
C VAL A 699 -6.41 2.26 -18.61
N SER A 700 -5.74 2.89 -19.56
CA SER A 700 -5.88 4.31 -19.90
C SER A 700 -7.03 4.57 -20.87
N PHE A 701 -8.19 3.94 -20.66
CA PHE A 701 -9.40 4.36 -21.33
C PHE A 701 -9.72 5.79 -20.89
N THR A 702 -9.29 6.75 -21.69
CA THR A 702 -9.85 8.09 -21.58
C THR A 702 -11.31 8.01 -22.06
N PRO A 703 -12.24 8.74 -21.43
CA PRO A 703 -13.64 8.79 -21.90
C PRO A 703 -13.78 9.11 -23.40
N VAL A 704 -12.80 9.78 -23.97
CA VAL A 704 -12.71 10.12 -25.41
C VAL A 704 -12.51 8.90 -26.30
N SER A 705 -11.78 7.87 -25.85
CA SER A 705 -11.57 6.64 -26.64
C SER A 705 -12.77 5.70 -26.64
N LEU A 706 -13.73 5.90 -25.74
CA LEU A 706 -14.92 5.07 -25.62
C LEU A 706 -16.09 5.52 -26.51
N GLY A 707 -15.97 6.67 -27.21
CA GLY A 707 -17.07 7.23 -28.02
C GLY A 707 -18.33 7.60 -27.19
N VAL A 708 -18.28 7.45 -25.85
CA VAL A 708 -19.38 7.75 -24.92
C VAL A 708 -19.49 9.24 -24.65
N MET A 709 -18.40 9.96 -24.89
CA MET A 709 -18.38 11.41 -24.89
C MET A 709 -17.91 11.89 -26.26
N LYS A 710 -18.82 12.10 -27.18
CA LYS A 710 -18.62 13.23 -28.10
C LYS A 710 -18.44 14.43 -27.18
N THR A 711 -17.26 15.00 -27.20
CA THR A 711 -16.95 16.26 -26.58
C THR A 711 -18.00 17.28 -27.01
N HIS A 712 -19.06 17.41 -26.25
CA HIS A 712 -19.65 18.71 -26.13
C HIS A 712 -18.64 19.48 -25.26
N ASP A 713 -18.04 20.52 -25.83
CA ASP A 713 -17.21 21.50 -25.14
C ASP A 713 -18.00 22.03 -23.95
N TRP A 714 -17.68 21.52 -22.76
CA TRP A 714 -18.27 21.90 -21.48
C TRP A 714 -17.27 22.67 -20.65
#